data_e3277ed24a9f3ce1e413e75332207360
#
_entry.id   e3277ed24a9f3ce1e413e75332207360
#
_cell.length_a   1.000
_cell.length_b   1.000
_cell.length_c   1.000
_cell.angle_alpha   90.00
_cell.angle_beta   90.00
_cell.angle_gamma   90.00
#
_symmetry.space_group_name_H-M   'P 1'
#
loop_
_entity.id
_entity.type
_entity.pdbx_description
1 polymer ?
#
loop_
_entity_poly.entity_id
_entity_poly.type
_entity_poly.pdbx_seq_one_letter_code
_entity_poly.pdbx_strand_id
1 'polypeptide(L)'
;MIKFIRPLFLLNILLITGNIFSQEKREYTTSRIQGESPKIDGLLNDAAWEQIDWGNTFTQYRPLNGGEAALQTAFKILYDDDFLYIAIRAYDDTPEKIVNRMSRRDGFQGDWVEIAFDSYHDYNTAYSFTATVAGVKNDELYTQDGFGHDRTWDPIWYLKTSIDKEGWVAEIKIPFTQLRFSEEREQIWGLQVKRFIHRKEERSLWQHIANEQAGYVSRFGELHGLKNIKPKKQFDITPYTLASFESFEAEESDPFTDGTGFNSRIGLDAKIGLTNNLTLDLTINPDFGQVEADPSEVNLSAFESYFQEKRMFFIEGRNIYSFPLRLGGGNDANDNLFYSRRIGKRPSYYPDDYSFIDTPENTSILGAAKITGRTKNGLSIGILESVTNTEYGSISDANGNIQEYTAEPLTNYFVSRIEKDFNEGNTKVGGMFTATNRKIDDAHLNILPTAAYTGGVNFDHAWNNRKYNFSVKLMGSHIQGDIAAISELQLASSRYYQRPDAEHMEYNPNLTSLSGHAGNAWFGKFTNGGWNYIAWFSWQSPGFELNDIGFLRYADDMTEILWTQYNVPKPFGIFRRLSVEISQATSFDYSGKYLGMSGNLGLRGQFTNFWSFGFGSSVNTSSLEKTLLRGGPLFRSPAGINAYAHISTDRKKNFSTSAMISYFYGAENFKSRQNYSFTFTYRPMDRIRISLRPSLRFTNNQLQYIDVLDIEGQDKYFLAEIDQKTFVTQLRIDYSFTPDFSIQYYGQPFISTGEYSNFKYVTNPIANQYTDRFKITNPDADYGVDINNDGNVDGYLYNPDFKFLQFQSNLVARWEYKPGSIVYLVWSQNKTDFPSTYAFDFNQDIEDMFSVFPHNVFLVKLSYRIPI
;
A
#
# COMPACT_ATOMS: atom_id res chain seq x y z
N MET A 1 -18.55 33.95 -19.92
CA MET A 1 -18.81 33.76 -21.37
C MET A 1 -19.31 32.33 -21.60
N ILE A 2 -20.60 32.13 -21.34
CA ILE A 2 -21.27 30.80 -21.41
C ILE A 2 -21.94 30.72 -22.78
N LYS A 3 -21.30 30.06 -23.71
CA LYS A 3 -21.90 29.54 -24.95
C LYS A 3 -20.91 28.60 -25.60
N PHE A 4 -21.07 27.30 -25.34
CA PHE A 4 -20.69 26.16 -26.20
C PHE A 4 -20.66 24.88 -25.37
N ILE A 5 -21.81 24.41 -24.89
CA ILE A 5 -22.02 22.97 -24.64
C ILE A 5 -23.55 22.71 -24.76
N ARG A 6 -23.99 22.39 -25.97
CA ARG A 6 -25.11 21.48 -26.24
C ARG A 6 -24.67 20.67 -27.43
N PRO A 7 -24.42 19.37 -27.23
CA PRO A 7 -25.31 18.46 -27.90
C PRO A 7 -25.60 17.16 -27.09
N LEU A 8 -26.77 16.67 -27.36
CA LEU A 8 -27.21 15.28 -27.37
C LEU A 8 -27.02 14.43 -26.10
N PHE A 9 -27.92 14.60 -25.13
CA PHE A 9 -28.40 13.46 -24.34
C PHE A 9 -29.86 13.19 -24.67
N LEU A 10 -30.09 12.51 -25.81
CA LEU A 10 -31.32 11.77 -26.06
C LEU A 10 -30.96 10.27 -25.96
N LEU A 11 -30.89 9.77 -24.71
CA LEU A 11 -30.78 8.34 -24.46
C LEU A 11 -32.19 7.75 -24.38
N ASN A 12 -32.56 6.99 -25.38
CA ASN A 12 -33.74 6.14 -25.35
C ASN A 12 -33.68 5.18 -24.15
N ILE A 13 -34.54 5.38 -23.20
CA ILE A 13 -34.81 4.40 -22.14
C ILE A 13 -35.64 3.29 -22.74
N LEU A 14 -34.98 2.28 -23.29
CA LEU A 14 -35.61 0.99 -23.56
C LEU A 14 -35.77 0.26 -22.22
N LEU A 15 -36.98 0.28 -21.70
CA LEU A 15 -37.43 -0.60 -20.62
C LEU A 15 -37.40 -2.07 -21.11
N ILE A 16 -36.29 -2.74 -20.94
CA ILE A 16 -36.21 -4.19 -21.03
C ILE A 16 -36.61 -4.71 -19.64
N THR A 17 -37.82 -5.11 -19.49
CA THR A 17 -38.31 -5.94 -18.38
C THR A 17 -37.70 -7.34 -18.53
N GLY A 18 -36.46 -7.50 -18.09
CA GLY A 18 -35.85 -8.80 -17.87
C GLY A 18 -36.42 -9.40 -16.61
N ASN A 19 -36.98 -10.59 -16.68
CA ASN A 19 -37.35 -11.39 -15.51
C ASN A 19 -36.10 -11.54 -14.61
N ILE A 20 -36.13 -10.88 -13.47
CA ILE A 20 -35.11 -11.03 -12.43
C ILE A 20 -35.44 -12.35 -11.72
N PHE A 21 -34.84 -13.44 -12.13
CA PHE A 21 -34.71 -14.61 -11.27
C PHE A 21 -33.75 -14.20 -10.13
N SER A 22 -34.31 -13.81 -9.01
CA SER A 22 -33.55 -13.77 -7.75
C SER A 22 -33.12 -15.20 -7.46
N GLN A 23 -31.82 -15.46 -7.48
CA GLN A 23 -31.29 -16.75 -7.04
C GLN A 23 -31.64 -16.87 -5.54
N GLU A 24 -32.36 -17.91 -5.18
CA GLU A 24 -32.76 -18.20 -3.80
C GLU A 24 -31.51 -18.40 -2.96
N LYS A 25 -31.45 -17.72 -1.82
CA LYS A 25 -30.36 -17.88 -0.88
C LYS A 25 -30.46 -19.24 -0.22
N ARG A 26 -29.33 -19.93 -0.11
CA ARG A 26 -29.24 -21.18 0.64
C ARG A 26 -29.27 -20.88 2.12
N GLU A 27 -29.92 -21.77 2.86
CA GLU A 27 -30.00 -21.73 4.31
C GLU A 27 -29.26 -22.92 4.91
N TYR A 28 -28.52 -22.68 5.99
CA TYR A 28 -27.93 -23.71 6.84
C TYR A 28 -28.33 -23.43 8.29
N THR A 29 -28.88 -24.44 8.97
CA THR A 29 -29.30 -24.31 10.37
C THR A 29 -28.29 -24.98 11.29
N THR A 30 -27.67 -24.19 12.19
CA THR A 30 -26.79 -24.69 13.25
C THR A 30 -27.58 -25.04 14.51
N SER A 31 -26.93 -25.76 15.42
CA SER A 31 -27.50 -26.08 16.74
C SER A 31 -26.48 -25.86 17.86
N ARG A 32 -27.01 -25.61 19.06
CA ARG A 32 -26.21 -25.56 20.29
C ARG A 32 -25.77 -26.96 20.66
N ILE A 33 -24.50 -27.13 21.02
CA ILE A 33 -23.93 -28.42 21.45
C ILE A 33 -24.67 -28.96 22.68
N GLN A 34 -25.01 -30.23 22.60
CA GLN A 34 -25.51 -30.99 23.71
C GLN A 34 -24.39 -31.93 24.19
N GLY A 35 -23.93 -31.79 25.45
CA GLY A 35 -22.83 -32.56 26.02
C GLY A 35 -21.47 -31.91 25.83
N GLU A 36 -20.44 -32.70 25.57
CA GLU A 36 -19.06 -32.23 25.45
C GLU A 36 -18.81 -31.52 24.10
N SER A 37 -18.06 -30.44 24.15
CA SER A 37 -17.64 -29.71 22.95
C SER A 37 -16.57 -30.51 22.18
N PRO A 38 -16.52 -30.39 20.83
CA PRO A 38 -15.51 -31.09 20.03
C PRO A 38 -14.09 -30.67 20.41
N LYS A 39 -13.17 -31.62 20.40
CA LYS A 39 -11.73 -31.39 20.48
C LYS A 39 -11.24 -30.95 19.11
N ILE A 40 -10.44 -29.91 19.07
CA ILE A 40 -9.83 -29.44 17.82
C ILE A 40 -8.52 -30.20 17.63
N ASP A 41 -8.57 -31.39 17.09
CA ASP A 41 -7.41 -32.27 16.87
C ASP A 41 -7.23 -32.68 15.38
N GLY A 42 -8.19 -32.31 14.52
CA GLY A 42 -8.22 -32.61 13.09
C GLY A 42 -8.96 -33.92 12.77
N LEU A 43 -9.68 -34.49 13.75
CA LEU A 43 -10.42 -35.76 13.60
C LEU A 43 -11.92 -35.53 13.86
N LEU A 44 -12.79 -35.93 12.95
CA LEU A 44 -14.25 -35.79 13.08
C LEU A 44 -14.91 -36.97 13.79
N ASN A 45 -14.31 -37.43 14.90
CA ASN A 45 -14.78 -38.59 15.67
C ASN A 45 -15.51 -38.21 16.95
N ASP A 46 -15.65 -36.93 17.27
CA ASP A 46 -16.38 -36.45 18.43
C ASP A 46 -17.91 -36.58 18.23
N ALA A 47 -18.62 -37.10 19.23
CA ALA A 47 -20.08 -37.29 19.20
C ALA A 47 -20.87 -35.98 18.95
N ALA A 48 -20.27 -34.84 19.26
CA ALA A 48 -20.86 -33.53 18.97
C ALA A 48 -21.16 -33.35 17.47
N TRP A 49 -20.27 -33.82 16.59
CA TRP A 49 -20.45 -33.72 15.15
C TRP A 49 -21.61 -34.57 14.58
N GLU A 50 -22.11 -35.52 15.31
CA GLU A 50 -23.29 -36.33 14.91
C GLU A 50 -24.61 -35.57 15.11
N GLN A 51 -24.63 -34.49 15.89
CA GLN A 51 -25.83 -33.74 16.26
C GLN A 51 -26.34 -32.82 15.14
N ILE A 52 -25.61 -32.66 14.04
CA ILE A 52 -25.92 -31.70 12.99
C ILE A 52 -25.67 -32.31 11.61
N ASP A 53 -26.47 -31.94 10.64
CA ASP A 53 -26.35 -32.37 9.25
C ASP A 53 -25.24 -31.62 8.50
N TRP A 54 -24.72 -32.25 7.45
CA TRP A 54 -23.74 -31.66 6.56
C TRP A 54 -24.33 -30.64 5.62
N GLY A 55 -23.80 -29.40 5.61
CA GLY A 55 -23.95 -28.48 4.50
C GLY A 55 -23.07 -28.95 3.32
N ASN A 56 -23.62 -29.10 2.13
CA ASN A 56 -22.92 -29.67 0.98
C ASN A 56 -23.35 -29.01 -0.34
N THR A 57 -23.04 -29.67 -1.47
CA THR A 57 -23.46 -29.22 -2.82
C THR A 57 -22.80 -27.91 -3.24
N PHE A 58 -21.48 -27.91 -3.35
CA PHE A 58 -20.72 -26.76 -3.84
C PHE A 58 -20.83 -26.63 -5.36
N THR A 59 -20.84 -25.38 -5.82
CA THR A 59 -20.88 -25.02 -7.25
C THR A 59 -19.57 -24.37 -7.66
N GLN A 60 -19.03 -24.72 -8.80
CA GLN A 60 -17.80 -24.12 -9.31
C GLN A 60 -18.01 -22.62 -9.59
N TYR A 61 -17.12 -21.80 -9.01
CA TYR A 61 -17.06 -20.37 -9.26
C TYR A 61 -16.04 -20.02 -10.33
N ARG A 62 -14.90 -20.72 -10.33
CA ARG A 62 -13.83 -20.59 -11.35
C ARG A 62 -13.19 -21.96 -11.60
N PRO A 63 -12.81 -22.29 -12.83
CA PRO A 63 -12.92 -21.49 -14.07
C PRO A 63 -14.32 -21.47 -14.70
N LEU A 64 -15.17 -22.47 -14.44
CA LEU A 64 -16.52 -22.60 -15.03
C LEU A 64 -17.57 -22.11 -14.02
N ASN A 65 -17.93 -20.84 -14.11
CA ASN A 65 -18.94 -20.27 -13.21
C ASN A 65 -20.29 -20.97 -13.41
N GLY A 66 -20.84 -21.54 -12.33
CA GLY A 66 -22.09 -22.30 -12.35
C GLY A 66 -21.92 -23.77 -12.73
N GLY A 67 -20.70 -24.25 -12.99
CA GLY A 67 -20.39 -25.65 -13.21
C GLY A 67 -20.42 -26.49 -11.96
N GLU A 68 -20.41 -27.83 -12.10
CA GLU A 68 -20.24 -28.75 -10.97
C GLU A 68 -18.82 -28.64 -10.40
N ALA A 69 -18.70 -28.66 -9.07
CA ALA A 69 -17.40 -28.70 -8.41
C ALA A 69 -16.70 -30.02 -8.70
N ALA A 70 -15.43 -29.94 -9.12
CA ALA A 70 -14.66 -31.14 -9.50
C ALA A 70 -14.43 -32.11 -8.33
N LEU A 71 -14.46 -31.61 -7.11
CA LEU A 71 -14.36 -32.39 -5.86
C LEU A 71 -15.32 -31.80 -4.84
N GLN A 72 -16.09 -32.64 -4.18
CA GLN A 72 -17.11 -32.20 -3.24
C GLN A 72 -16.51 -31.72 -1.93
N THR A 73 -17.26 -30.87 -1.26
CA THR A 73 -16.93 -30.30 0.04
C THR A 73 -18.17 -30.35 0.92
N ALA A 74 -18.00 -30.62 2.19
CA ALA A 74 -19.08 -30.58 3.18
C ALA A 74 -18.61 -29.85 4.44
N PHE A 75 -19.54 -29.25 5.16
CA PHE A 75 -19.23 -28.54 6.42
C PHE A 75 -20.32 -28.75 7.47
N LYS A 76 -19.94 -28.61 8.71
CA LYS A 76 -20.83 -28.59 9.89
C LYS A 76 -20.51 -27.39 10.76
N ILE A 77 -21.52 -26.78 11.37
CA ILE A 77 -21.37 -25.64 12.28
C ILE A 77 -22.15 -25.96 13.57
N LEU A 78 -21.48 -25.89 14.70
CA LEU A 78 -22.05 -25.99 16.03
C LEU A 78 -21.59 -24.80 16.89
N TYR A 79 -22.25 -24.56 18.03
CA TYR A 79 -21.83 -23.52 18.95
C TYR A 79 -22.16 -23.86 20.41
N ASP A 80 -21.43 -23.23 21.33
CA ASP A 80 -21.73 -23.18 22.75
C ASP A 80 -21.91 -21.73 23.22
N ASP A 81 -21.67 -21.41 24.49
CA ASP A 81 -21.76 -20.04 25.02
C ASP A 81 -20.56 -19.16 24.67
N ASP A 82 -19.45 -19.77 24.29
CA ASP A 82 -18.15 -19.09 24.14
C ASP A 82 -17.60 -19.13 22.72
N PHE A 83 -17.96 -20.19 21.97
CA PHE A 83 -17.27 -20.51 20.72
C PHE A 83 -18.22 -20.98 19.62
N LEU A 84 -17.82 -20.70 18.41
CA LEU A 84 -18.32 -21.31 17.19
C LEU A 84 -17.36 -22.44 16.77
N TYR A 85 -17.87 -23.64 16.52
CA TYR A 85 -17.13 -24.81 16.07
C TYR A 85 -17.51 -25.16 14.65
N ILE A 86 -16.51 -25.35 13.79
CA ILE A 86 -16.71 -25.64 12.38
C ILE A 86 -15.87 -26.85 12.00
N ALA A 87 -16.49 -27.82 11.34
CA ALA A 87 -15.83 -28.93 10.67
C ALA A 87 -16.01 -28.75 9.16
N ILE A 88 -14.93 -28.85 8.40
CA ILE A 88 -14.97 -28.84 6.93
C ILE A 88 -14.28 -30.10 6.41
N ARG A 89 -15.03 -30.93 5.68
CA ARG A 89 -14.53 -32.10 4.96
C ARG A 89 -14.35 -31.75 3.50
N ALA A 90 -13.12 -31.75 3.04
CA ALA A 90 -12.75 -31.49 1.64
C ALA A 90 -12.39 -32.81 0.98
N TYR A 91 -13.35 -33.45 0.32
CA TYR A 91 -13.17 -34.73 -0.35
C TYR A 91 -12.15 -34.66 -1.48
N ASP A 92 -11.36 -35.71 -1.63
CA ASP A 92 -10.38 -35.82 -2.69
C ASP A 92 -10.17 -37.31 -3.02
N ASP A 93 -10.33 -37.64 -4.31
CA ASP A 93 -10.14 -38.99 -4.83
C ASP A 93 -8.68 -39.43 -5.00
N THR A 94 -7.76 -38.45 -4.84
CA THR A 94 -6.30 -38.64 -4.95
C THR A 94 -5.59 -37.84 -3.86
N PRO A 95 -5.74 -38.19 -2.56
CA PRO A 95 -5.22 -37.42 -1.43
C PRO A 95 -3.72 -37.20 -1.46
N GLU A 96 -2.97 -38.09 -2.08
CA GLU A 96 -1.51 -37.93 -2.27
C GLU A 96 -1.12 -36.78 -3.20
N LYS A 97 -2.07 -36.22 -3.97
CA LYS A 97 -1.88 -35.04 -4.83
C LYS A 97 -2.33 -33.74 -4.21
N ILE A 98 -2.80 -33.77 -2.98
CA ILE A 98 -3.13 -32.56 -2.21
C ILE A 98 -1.85 -31.74 -2.01
N VAL A 99 -1.92 -30.46 -2.31
CA VAL A 99 -0.74 -29.57 -2.21
C VAL A 99 -0.66 -28.99 -0.81
N ASN A 100 0.21 -29.57 0.02
CA ASN A 100 0.38 -29.28 1.43
C ASN A 100 1.59 -28.36 1.67
N ARG A 101 1.51 -27.10 1.20
CA ARG A 101 2.60 -26.13 1.33
C ARG A 101 2.50 -25.33 2.64
N MET A 102 3.58 -25.37 3.41
CA MET A 102 3.71 -24.63 4.66
C MET A 102 4.07 -23.16 4.36
N SER A 103 3.50 -22.27 5.15
CA SER A 103 3.90 -20.87 5.24
C SER A 103 3.64 -20.36 6.65
N ARG A 104 4.11 -19.17 6.99
CA ARG A 104 3.62 -18.50 8.19
C ARG A 104 2.15 -18.08 7.98
N ARG A 105 1.48 -17.67 9.08
CA ARG A 105 0.13 -17.08 9.07
C ARG A 105 0.00 -16.06 7.93
N ASP A 106 -1.20 -15.96 7.34
CA ASP A 106 -1.57 -15.11 6.20
C ASP A 106 -0.96 -15.48 4.85
N GLY A 107 -0.31 -16.64 4.77
CA GLY A 107 0.21 -17.21 3.53
C GLY A 107 -0.79 -18.15 2.85
N PHE A 108 -1.25 -17.79 1.66
CA PHE A 108 -2.11 -18.64 0.83
C PHE A 108 -1.28 -19.53 -0.09
N GLN A 109 -0.88 -20.71 0.38
CA GLN A 109 -0.14 -21.67 -0.42
C GLN A 109 -0.75 -23.07 -0.32
N GLY A 110 -0.94 -23.74 -1.47
CA GLY A 110 -1.56 -25.07 -1.51
C GLY A 110 -3.09 -25.03 -1.51
N ASP A 111 -3.68 -26.15 -1.12
CA ASP A 111 -5.12 -26.32 -1.00
C ASP A 111 -5.64 -25.66 0.27
N TRP A 112 -6.83 -25.00 0.20
CA TRP A 112 -7.43 -24.37 1.35
C TRP A 112 -8.97 -24.36 1.28
N VAL A 113 -9.57 -24.20 2.45
CA VAL A 113 -11.00 -23.94 2.64
C VAL A 113 -11.17 -22.62 3.40
N GLU A 114 -12.25 -21.94 3.15
CA GLU A 114 -12.61 -20.67 3.80
C GLU A 114 -14.05 -20.75 4.27
N ILE A 115 -14.31 -20.19 5.45
CA ILE A 115 -15.66 -19.91 5.93
C ILE A 115 -15.75 -18.43 6.28
N ALA A 116 -16.82 -17.76 5.86
CA ALA A 116 -17.04 -16.35 6.08
C ALA A 116 -18.44 -16.07 6.62
N PHE A 117 -18.50 -15.16 7.59
CA PHE A 117 -19.74 -14.79 8.30
C PHE A 117 -20.01 -13.29 8.20
N ASP A 118 -21.14 -12.90 7.62
CA ASP A 118 -21.71 -11.57 7.82
C ASP A 118 -22.58 -11.61 9.09
N SER A 119 -21.93 -11.43 10.22
CA SER A 119 -22.55 -11.60 11.56
C SER A 119 -23.47 -10.44 11.97
N TYR A 120 -23.40 -9.31 11.29
CA TYR A 120 -24.38 -8.22 11.43
C TYR A 120 -25.55 -8.35 10.48
N HIS A 121 -25.42 -9.21 9.46
CA HIS A 121 -26.34 -9.32 8.33
C HIS A 121 -26.54 -7.97 7.64
N ASP A 122 -25.39 -7.27 7.45
CA ASP A 122 -25.37 -5.92 6.90
C ASP A 122 -25.13 -5.88 5.39
N TYR A 123 -24.93 -7.06 4.77
CA TYR A 123 -24.67 -7.24 3.33
C TYR A 123 -23.47 -6.48 2.79
N ASN A 124 -22.56 -6.09 3.68
CA ASN A 124 -21.43 -5.22 3.35
C ASN A 124 -20.10 -5.69 3.96
N THR A 125 -20.16 -6.27 5.18
CA THR A 125 -18.96 -6.73 5.90
C THR A 125 -19.05 -8.19 6.29
N ALA A 126 -17.94 -8.94 6.19
CA ALA A 126 -17.91 -10.33 6.66
C ALA A 126 -16.52 -10.70 7.21
N TYR A 127 -16.51 -11.48 8.29
CA TYR A 127 -15.33 -12.09 8.90
C TYR A 127 -15.00 -13.39 8.20
N SER A 128 -13.82 -13.50 7.62
CA SER A 128 -13.37 -14.65 6.86
C SER A 128 -12.24 -15.37 7.58
N PHE A 129 -12.34 -16.70 7.66
CA PHE A 129 -11.36 -17.61 8.26
C PHE A 129 -10.98 -18.64 7.22
N THR A 130 -9.73 -18.63 6.80
CA THR A 130 -9.20 -19.58 5.81
C THR A 130 -8.22 -20.53 6.46
N ALA A 131 -8.47 -21.82 6.29
CA ALA A 131 -7.62 -22.90 6.71
C ALA A 131 -6.92 -23.54 5.50
N THR A 132 -5.58 -23.56 5.49
CA THR A 132 -4.86 -24.36 4.50
C THR A 132 -4.73 -25.79 5.00
N VAL A 133 -4.54 -26.74 4.10
CA VAL A 133 -4.31 -28.15 4.47
C VAL A 133 -3.07 -28.32 5.36
N ALA A 134 -2.09 -27.42 5.26
CA ALA A 134 -0.89 -27.37 6.11
C ALA A 134 -1.15 -26.86 7.55
N GLY A 135 -2.40 -26.49 7.88
CA GLY A 135 -2.74 -25.92 9.18
C GLY A 135 -2.39 -24.44 9.31
N VAL A 136 -2.10 -23.76 8.21
CA VAL A 136 -1.85 -22.31 8.22
C VAL A 136 -3.17 -21.57 8.26
N LYS A 137 -3.26 -20.63 9.19
CA LYS A 137 -4.38 -19.71 9.34
C LYS A 137 -4.20 -18.49 8.45
N ASN A 138 -5.31 -18.07 7.85
CA ASN A 138 -5.39 -16.78 7.19
C ASN A 138 -6.77 -16.17 7.51
N ASP A 139 -6.77 -14.92 7.88
CA ASP A 139 -7.98 -14.20 8.26
C ASP A 139 -8.04 -12.87 7.52
N GLU A 140 -9.25 -12.49 7.15
CA GLU A 140 -9.48 -11.19 6.53
C GLU A 140 -10.90 -10.70 6.84
N LEU A 141 -11.05 -9.38 6.89
CA LEU A 141 -12.35 -8.74 6.96
C LEU A 141 -12.73 -8.26 5.57
N TYR A 142 -13.78 -8.82 5.00
CA TYR A 142 -14.42 -8.28 3.80
C TYR A 142 -15.12 -6.99 4.14
N THR A 143 -14.91 -5.96 3.33
CA THR A 143 -15.55 -4.65 3.45
C THR A 143 -16.08 -4.21 2.08
N GLN A 144 -16.98 -3.23 2.05
CA GLN A 144 -17.52 -2.70 0.81
C GLN A 144 -18.10 -3.81 -0.10
N ASP A 145 -18.83 -4.74 0.51
CA ASP A 145 -19.44 -5.88 -0.19
C ASP A 145 -18.40 -6.77 -0.94
N GLY A 146 -17.20 -6.90 -0.36
CA GLY A 146 -16.11 -7.72 -0.91
C GLY A 146 -15.22 -7.00 -1.93
N PHE A 147 -15.40 -5.70 -2.18
CA PHE A 147 -14.41 -4.91 -2.93
C PHE A 147 -13.17 -4.59 -2.08
N GLY A 148 -13.34 -4.42 -0.77
CA GLY A 148 -12.25 -4.24 0.19
C GLY A 148 -11.92 -5.52 0.93
N HIS A 149 -10.62 -5.79 1.11
CA HIS A 149 -10.09 -6.92 1.86
C HIS A 149 -9.11 -6.38 2.90
N ASP A 150 -9.48 -6.42 4.17
CA ASP A 150 -8.60 -6.05 5.26
C ASP A 150 -7.95 -7.31 5.86
N ARG A 151 -6.70 -7.55 5.51
CA ARG A 151 -5.88 -8.67 5.99
C ARG A 151 -5.06 -8.30 7.23
N THR A 152 -5.31 -7.14 7.76
CA THR A 152 -4.62 -6.65 8.96
C THR A 152 -5.38 -6.99 10.23
N TRP A 153 -6.64 -7.44 10.08
CA TRP A 153 -7.43 -8.00 11.16
C TRP A 153 -6.89 -9.36 11.53
N ASP A 154 -6.33 -9.49 12.74
CA ASP A 154 -5.61 -10.66 13.24
C ASP A 154 -6.31 -11.25 14.50
N PRO A 155 -7.40 -12.01 14.32
CA PRO A 155 -8.15 -12.62 15.41
C PRO A 155 -7.43 -13.84 15.98
N ILE A 156 -7.74 -14.21 17.22
CA ILE A 156 -7.29 -15.43 17.82
C ILE A 156 -8.35 -16.51 17.62
N TRP A 157 -8.00 -17.52 16.86
CA TRP A 157 -8.82 -18.70 16.62
C TRP A 157 -7.96 -19.96 16.54
N TYR A 158 -8.59 -21.13 16.63
CA TYR A 158 -7.91 -22.40 16.72
C TYR A 158 -8.21 -23.23 15.48
N LEU A 159 -7.19 -23.93 14.98
CA LEU A 159 -7.24 -24.74 13.78
C LEU A 159 -6.41 -26.00 13.95
N LYS A 160 -6.97 -27.13 13.55
CA LYS A 160 -6.24 -28.35 13.23
C LYS A 160 -6.72 -28.94 11.93
N THR A 161 -5.78 -29.52 11.20
CA THR A 161 -6.04 -30.17 9.91
C THR A 161 -5.42 -31.54 9.86
N SER A 162 -6.04 -32.47 9.14
CA SER A 162 -5.49 -33.78 8.84
C SER A 162 -5.82 -34.23 7.43
N ILE A 163 -4.99 -35.08 6.86
CA ILE A 163 -5.22 -35.73 5.57
C ILE A 163 -5.51 -37.20 5.84
N ASP A 164 -6.54 -37.74 5.20
CA ASP A 164 -6.91 -39.14 5.26
C ASP A 164 -7.17 -39.74 3.89
N LYS A 165 -7.79 -40.93 3.81
CA LYS A 165 -8.04 -41.64 2.56
C LYS A 165 -9.13 -41.00 1.70
N GLU A 166 -9.99 -40.14 2.28
CA GLU A 166 -11.12 -39.51 1.60
C GLU A 166 -10.83 -38.06 1.21
N GLY A 167 -9.67 -37.52 1.62
CA GLY A 167 -9.28 -36.11 1.38
C GLY A 167 -8.64 -35.49 2.59
N TRP A 168 -9.17 -34.36 3.07
CA TRP A 168 -8.65 -33.69 4.27
C TRP A 168 -9.77 -33.01 5.06
N VAL A 169 -9.46 -32.75 6.33
CA VAL A 169 -10.35 -32.15 7.31
C VAL A 169 -9.73 -30.86 7.83
N ALA A 170 -10.56 -29.84 8.04
CA ALA A 170 -10.24 -28.69 8.87
C ALA A 170 -11.24 -28.60 10.03
N GLU A 171 -10.75 -28.65 11.26
CA GLU A 171 -11.51 -28.31 12.46
C GLU A 171 -11.11 -26.93 12.96
N ILE A 172 -12.11 -26.07 13.14
CA ILE A 172 -11.96 -24.66 13.47
C ILE A 172 -12.77 -24.36 14.71
N LYS A 173 -12.19 -23.56 15.63
CA LYS A 173 -12.87 -23.05 16.83
C LYS A 173 -12.64 -21.56 16.92
N ILE A 174 -13.71 -20.77 16.89
CA ILE A 174 -13.66 -19.31 16.89
C ILE A 174 -14.31 -18.78 18.17
N PRO A 175 -13.59 -18.05 19.03
CA PRO A 175 -14.20 -17.40 20.19
C PRO A 175 -15.15 -16.30 19.76
N PHE A 176 -16.30 -16.18 20.40
CA PHE A 176 -17.22 -15.08 20.14
C PHE A 176 -16.65 -13.69 20.47
N THR A 177 -15.60 -13.62 21.30
CA THR A 177 -14.84 -12.37 21.52
C THR A 177 -14.17 -11.82 20.27
N GLN A 178 -13.95 -12.65 19.25
CA GLN A 178 -13.30 -12.28 17.99
C GLN A 178 -14.31 -11.87 16.90
N LEU A 179 -15.60 -12.06 17.14
CA LEU A 179 -16.68 -11.70 16.22
C LEU A 179 -17.50 -10.58 16.80
N ARG A 180 -17.92 -9.67 15.95
CA ARG A 180 -18.86 -8.61 16.34
C ARG A 180 -20.22 -8.95 15.75
N PHE A 181 -21.24 -9.02 16.59
CA PHE A 181 -22.60 -9.35 16.22
C PHE A 181 -23.63 -8.67 17.12
N SER A 182 -24.90 -8.72 16.75
CA SER A 182 -25.99 -8.08 17.50
C SER A 182 -26.31 -8.83 18.80
N GLU A 183 -27.01 -8.16 19.73
CA GLU A 183 -27.51 -8.76 20.98
C GLU A 183 -28.89 -9.42 20.83
N GLU A 184 -29.35 -9.63 19.62
CA GLU A 184 -30.65 -10.25 19.38
C GLU A 184 -30.69 -11.68 19.89
N ARG A 185 -31.82 -12.09 20.41
CA ARG A 185 -32.00 -13.41 21.00
C ARG A 185 -31.88 -14.55 19.99
N GLU A 186 -32.36 -14.33 18.80
CA GLU A 186 -32.21 -15.22 17.64
C GLU A 186 -31.57 -14.45 16.50
N GLN A 187 -30.52 -15.01 15.92
CA GLN A 187 -29.71 -14.32 14.93
C GLN A 187 -29.68 -15.06 13.61
N ILE A 188 -29.68 -14.30 12.54
CA ILE A 188 -29.42 -14.76 11.18
C ILE A 188 -28.12 -14.10 10.74
N TRP A 189 -27.15 -14.89 10.31
CA TRP A 189 -25.88 -14.40 9.76
C TRP A 189 -25.79 -14.72 8.27
N GLY A 190 -25.14 -13.88 7.48
CA GLY A 190 -24.72 -14.29 6.14
C GLY A 190 -23.63 -15.35 6.23
N LEU A 191 -23.69 -16.38 5.37
CA LEU A 191 -22.75 -17.50 5.36
C LEU A 191 -22.22 -17.76 3.96
N GLN A 192 -20.91 -17.89 3.84
CA GLN A 192 -20.25 -18.43 2.65
C GLN A 192 -19.19 -19.43 3.04
N VAL A 193 -19.15 -20.57 2.32
CA VAL A 193 -18.04 -21.51 2.41
C VAL A 193 -17.42 -21.66 1.03
N LYS A 194 -16.10 -21.61 0.98
CA LYS A 194 -15.32 -21.63 -0.26
C LYS A 194 -14.23 -22.71 -0.17
N ARG A 195 -13.95 -23.39 -1.27
CA ARG A 195 -12.80 -24.27 -1.42
C ARG A 195 -11.94 -23.85 -2.57
N PHE A 196 -10.64 -23.98 -2.43
CA PHE A 196 -9.66 -23.85 -3.49
C PHE A 196 -8.88 -25.15 -3.65
N ILE A 197 -8.88 -25.71 -4.86
CA ILE A 197 -8.10 -26.87 -5.25
C ILE A 197 -6.91 -26.36 -6.06
N HIS A 198 -5.74 -26.34 -5.43
CA HIS A 198 -4.53 -25.71 -5.97
C HIS A 198 -4.11 -26.33 -7.31
N ARG A 199 -4.07 -27.65 -7.42
CA ARG A 199 -3.65 -28.36 -8.65
C ARG A 199 -4.53 -28.09 -9.88
N LYS A 200 -5.82 -27.75 -9.64
CA LYS A 200 -6.81 -27.42 -10.70
C LYS A 200 -6.98 -25.92 -10.90
N GLU A 201 -6.46 -25.07 -9.98
CA GLU A 201 -6.83 -23.66 -9.85
C GLU A 201 -8.35 -23.47 -9.88
N GLU A 202 -9.05 -24.34 -9.19
CA GLU A 202 -10.50 -24.33 -9.09
C GLU A 202 -10.93 -23.70 -7.78
N ARG A 203 -11.94 -22.84 -7.87
CA ARG A 203 -12.68 -22.33 -6.71
C ARG A 203 -14.12 -22.77 -6.80
N SER A 204 -14.65 -23.32 -5.73
CA SER A 204 -16.07 -23.65 -5.57
C SER A 204 -16.65 -22.93 -4.35
N LEU A 205 -17.93 -22.59 -4.44
CA LEU A 205 -18.69 -21.86 -3.41
C LEU A 205 -19.90 -22.71 -3.00
N TRP A 206 -20.24 -22.64 -1.72
CA TRP A 206 -21.49 -23.19 -1.22
C TRP A 206 -22.69 -22.39 -1.73
N GLN A 207 -22.72 -21.07 -1.54
CA GLN A 207 -23.67 -20.18 -2.19
C GLN A 207 -23.09 -19.68 -3.51
N HIS A 208 -23.62 -20.11 -4.63
CA HIS A 208 -23.16 -19.70 -5.94
C HIS A 208 -23.38 -18.22 -6.21
N ILE A 209 -22.43 -17.57 -6.85
CA ILE A 209 -22.49 -16.17 -7.30
C ILE A 209 -22.21 -16.15 -8.80
N ALA A 210 -23.18 -15.68 -9.58
CA ALA A 210 -23.05 -15.63 -11.04
C ALA A 210 -22.10 -14.47 -11.47
N ASN A 211 -21.38 -14.65 -12.59
CA ASN A 211 -20.44 -13.66 -13.11
C ASN A 211 -21.09 -12.31 -13.48
N GLU A 212 -22.37 -12.33 -13.80
CA GLU A 212 -23.15 -11.14 -14.15
C GLU A 212 -23.63 -10.35 -12.93
N GLN A 213 -23.51 -10.94 -11.73
CA GLN A 213 -23.87 -10.28 -10.47
C GLN A 213 -22.70 -9.44 -9.98
N ALA A 214 -23.05 -8.32 -9.35
CA ALA A 214 -22.15 -7.49 -8.57
C ALA A 214 -22.32 -7.82 -7.09
N GLY A 215 -21.29 -7.47 -6.28
CA GLY A 215 -21.27 -7.77 -4.85
C GLY A 215 -20.77 -9.18 -4.54
N TYR A 216 -20.39 -9.39 -3.29
CA TYR A 216 -19.92 -10.67 -2.78
C TYR A 216 -20.58 -11.02 -1.45
N VAL A 217 -20.45 -10.17 -0.41
CA VAL A 217 -21.05 -10.40 0.92
C VAL A 217 -22.58 -10.35 0.86
N SER A 218 -23.14 -9.44 0.09
CA SER A 218 -24.59 -9.32 -0.12
C SER A 218 -25.20 -10.53 -0.81
N ARG A 219 -24.37 -11.42 -1.37
CA ARG A 219 -24.79 -12.66 -2.07
C ARG A 219 -24.62 -13.91 -1.23
N PHE A 220 -24.16 -13.79 0.00
CA PHE A 220 -24.02 -14.95 0.90
C PHE A 220 -25.36 -15.63 1.13
N GLY A 221 -25.31 -16.94 1.38
CA GLY A 221 -26.42 -17.68 1.97
C GLY A 221 -26.64 -17.30 3.43
N GLU A 222 -27.47 -18.01 4.14
CA GLU A 222 -27.85 -17.65 5.51
C GLU A 222 -27.55 -18.77 6.50
N LEU A 223 -27.05 -18.40 7.67
CA LEU A 223 -26.87 -19.24 8.84
C LEU A 223 -27.98 -18.94 9.85
N HIS A 224 -28.82 -19.91 10.10
CA HIS A 224 -29.91 -19.87 11.06
C HIS A 224 -29.60 -20.73 12.31
N GLY A 225 -30.39 -20.60 13.36
CA GLY A 225 -30.33 -21.44 14.55
C GLY A 225 -29.41 -20.93 15.66
N LEU A 226 -28.75 -19.80 15.49
CA LEU A 226 -27.96 -19.15 16.53
C LEU A 226 -28.91 -18.47 17.54
N LYS A 227 -28.97 -19.02 18.76
CA LYS A 227 -29.91 -18.56 19.80
C LYS A 227 -29.19 -18.28 21.11
N ASN A 228 -29.55 -17.16 21.75
CA ASN A 228 -29.09 -16.75 23.07
C ASN A 228 -27.55 -16.67 23.20
N ILE A 229 -26.85 -16.39 22.12
CA ILE A 229 -25.42 -16.04 22.16
C ILE A 229 -25.26 -14.60 22.59
N LYS A 230 -24.24 -14.32 23.41
CA LYS A 230 -23.96 -12.98 23.89
C LYS A 230 -22.58 -12.53 23.41
N PRO A 231 -22.49 -11.32 22.83
CA PRO A 231 -21.19 -10.74 22.51
C PRO A 231 -20.36 -10.61 23.80
N LYS A 232 -19.11 -11.01 23.72
CA LYS A 232 -18.16 -10.90 24.83
C LYS A 232 -17.16 -9.79 24.56
N LYS A 233 -16.87 -9.00 25.59
CA LYS A 233 -15.85 -7.96 25.47
C LYS A 233 -14.46 -8.56 25.49
N GLN A 234 -13.65 -8.15 24.56
CA GLN A 234 -12.22 -8.50 24.55
C GLN A 234 -11.48 -7.57 25.51
N PHE A 235 -10.58 -8.11 26.30
CA PHE A 235 -9.65 -7.35 27.10
C PHE A 235 -8.29 -8.05 27.10
N ASP A 236 -7.34 -7.50 26.37
CA ASP A 236 -6.00 -8.03 26.19
C ASP A 236 -4.97 -6.97 26.57
N ILE A 237 -3.95 -7.37 27.32
CA ILE A 237 -2.77 -6.53 27.59
C ILE A 237 -1.55 -7.27 27.05
N THR A 238 -0.71 -6.57 26.29
CA THR A 238 0.49 -7.16 25.69
C THR A 238 1.71 -6.30 26.02
N PRO A 239 2.34 -6.49 27.21
CA PRO A 239 3.65 -5.90 27.47
C PRO A 239 4.68 -6.49 26.50
N TYR A 240 5.65 -5.67 26.13
CA TYR A 240 6.79 -6.12 25.35
C TYR A 240 8.07 -5.43 25.76
N THR A 241 9.17 -6.10 25.51
CA THR A 241 10.51 -5.56 25.66
C THR A 241 11.29 -5.79 24.38
N LEU A 242 12.15 -4.83 24.07
CA LEU A 242 13.06 -4.87 22.94
C LEU A 242 14.45 -4.51 23.44
N ALA A 243 15.46 -5.23 22.97
CA ALA A 243 16.85 -4.86 23.10
C ALA A 243 17.53 -4.95 21.74
N SER A 244 18.30 -3.95 21.37
CA SER A 244 19.13 -3.96 20.17
C SER A 244 20.59 -3.65 20.51
N PHE A 245 21.46 -4.35 19.81
CA PHE A 245 22.90 -4.08 19.79
C PHE A 245 23.29 -3.76 18.34
N GLU A 246 24.05 -2.68 18.19
CA GLU A 246 24.52 -2.20 16.88
C GLU A 246 26.04 -2.22 16.83
N SER A 247 26.57 -2.52 15.65
CA SER A 247 27.99 -2.46 15.35
C SER A 247 28.17 -1.82 13.99
N PHE A 248 28.92 -0.73 13.95
CA PHE A 248 29.18 0.08 12.76
C PHE A 248 30.63 0.53 12.73
N GLU A 249 31.05 1.17 11.64
CA GLU A 249 32.43 1.69 11.52
C GLU A 249 32.58 2.89 12.42
N ALA A 250 33.60 2.89 13.27
CA ALA A 250 33.93 4.02 14.11
C ALA A 250 34.69 5.07 13.30
N GLU A 251 34.33 6.33 13.42
CA GLU A 251 35.09 7.45 12.85
C GLU A 251 35.89 8.14 13.96
N GLU A 252 37.23 8.06 13.89
CA GLU A 252 38.11 8.59 14.93
C GLU A 252 37.90 10.09 15.24
N SER A 253 37.40 10.84 14.25
CA SER A 253 37.13 12.29 14.39
C SER A 253 35.73 12.63 14.82
N ASP A 254 34.78 11.68 14.72
CA ASP A 254 33.38 11.89 15.07
C ASP A 254 33.12 11.50 16.53
N PRO A 255 32.76 12.47 17.40
CA PRO A 255 32.55 12.22 18.83
C PRO A 255 31.28 11.39 19.12
N PHE A 256 30.44 11.14 18.11
CA PHE A 256 29.15 10.43 18.23
C PHE A 256 29.22 8.97 17.73
N THR A 257 30.31 8.58 17.04
CA THR A 257 30.43 7.25 16.44
C THR A 257 31.59 6.46 17.05
N ASP A 258 31.29 5.73 18.13
CA ASP A 258 32.27 4.86 18.82
C ASP A 258 32.33 3.43 18.28
N GLY A 259 31.57 3.13 17.23
CA GLY A 259 31.53 1.83 16.57
C GLY A 259 30.51 0.84 17.15
N THR A 260 29.85 1.17 18.28
CA THR A 260 28.86 0.30 18.92
C THR A 260 27.68 1.09 19.47
N GLY A 261 26.50 0.48 19.49
CA GLY A 261 25.31 1.05 20.09
C GLY A 261 24.51 0.00 20.85
N PHE A 262 23.92 0.38 21.97
CA PHE A 262 22.97 -0.45 22.69
C PHE A 262 21.72 0.34 23.01
N ASN A 263 20.55 -0.20 22.61
CA ASN A 263 19.27 0.40 22.88
C ASN A 263 18.33 -0.62 23.52
N SER A 264 17.56 -0.20 24.51
CA SER A 264 16.52 -1.04 25.12
C SER A 264 15.24 -0.25 25.31
N ARG A 265 14.12 -0.88 25.04
CA ARG A 265 12.79 -0.27 25.19
C ARG A 265 11.82 -1.22 25.85
N ILE A 266 10.93 -0.65 26.64
CA ILE A 266 9.78 -1.35 27.21
C ILE A 266 8.53 -0.61 26.74
N GLY A 267 7.56 -1.34 26.27
CA GLY A 267 6.29 -0.79 25.81
C GLY A 267 5.12 -1.66 26.19
N LEU A 268 3.92 -1.16 25.95
CA LEU A 268 2.68 -1.80 26.31
C LEU A 268 1.63 -1.56 25.23
N ASP A 269 1.06 -2.65 24.72
CA ASP A 269 -0.15 -2.59 23.91
C ASP A 269 -1.33 -3.10 24.72
N ALA A 270 -2.51 -2.50 24.54
CA ALA A 270 -3.74 -2.98 25.13
C ALA A 270 -4.89 -2.91 24.14
N LYS A 271 -5.73 -3.95 24.12
CA LYS A 271 -6.94 -4.01 23.30
C LYS A 271 -8.15 -4.22 24.18
N ILE A 272 -9.07 -3.25 24.20
CA ILE A 272 -10.19 -3.18 25.13
C ILE A 272 -11.50 -3.03 24.34
N GLY A 273 -12.39 -3.99 24.45
CA GLY A 273 -13.76 -3.89 23.98
C GLY A 273 -14.56 -2.89 24.82
N LEU A 274 -14.70 -1.66 24.36
CA LEU A 274 -15.50 -0.63 25.05
C LEU A 274 -16.98 -1.02 25.05
N THR A 275 -17.45 -1.43 23.89
CA THR A 275 -18.78 -2.01 23.69
C THR A 275 -18.64 -3.27 22.84
N ASN A 276 -19.71 -3.94 22.52
CA ASN A 276 -19.72 -5.08 21.61
C ASN A 276 -19.24 -4.69 20.19
N ASN A 277 -19.25 -3.41 19.88
CA ASN A 277 -19.06 -2.87 18.53
C ASN A 277 -17.84 -1.96 18.41
N LEU A 278 -17.30 -1.46 19.52
CA LEU A 278 -16.20 -0.52 19.57
C LEU A 278 -15.04 -1.11 20.35
N THR A 279 -13.85 -1.07 19.77
CA THR A 279 -12.61 -1.47 20.40
C THR A 279 -11.72 -0.26 20.57
N LEU A 280 -11.10 -0.15 21.73
CA LEU A 280 -10.03 0.78 22.03
C LEU A 280 -8.71 0.00 21.97
N ASP A 281 -7.83 0.40 21.09
CA ASP A 281 -6.44 -0.03 21.03
C ASP A 281 -5.58 1.09 21.63
N LEU A 282 -4.71 0.75 22.56
CA LEU A 282 -3.77 1.65 23.20
C LEU A 282 -2.36 1.15 22.96
N THR A 283 -1.42 2.07 22.78
CA THR A 283 0.00 1.77 22.79
C THR A 283 0.76 2.84 23.55
N ILE A 284 1.73 2.43 24.34
CA ILE A 284 2.65 3.31 25.09
C ILE A 284 4.05 2.95 24.67
N ASN A 285 4.84 3.94 24.29
CA ASN A 285 6.21 3.79 23.81
C ASN A 285 6.33 2.72 22.72
N PRO A 286 5.54 2.83 21.62
CA PRO A 286 5.54 1.82 20.56
C PRO A 286 6.91 1.66 19.94
N ASP A 287 7.21 0.42 19.58
CA ASP A 287 8.44 0.07 18.91
C ASP A 287 8.40 0.49 17.43
N PHE A 288 9.45 1.20 17.00
CA PHE A 288 9.75 1.52 15.61
C PHE A 288 10.67 0.50 14.94
N GLY A 289 11.18 -0.51 15.68
CA GLY A 289 12.03 -1.56 15.14
C GLY A 289 11.33 -2.26 14.00
N GLN A 290 11.58 -1.76 12.78
CA GLN A 290 11.03 -2.36 11.58
C GLN A 290 11.70 -3.71 11.38
N VAL A 291 10.93 -4.77 11.55
CA VAL A 291 11.39 -6.13 11.24
C VAL A 291 11.71 -6.27 9.73
N GLU A 292 11.16 -5.40 8.89
CA GLU A 292 11.42 -5.33 7.45
C GLU A 292 11.86 -3.93 7.04
N ALA A 293 13.06 -3.81 6.45
CA ALA A 293 13.55 -2.55 5.88
C ALA A 293 12.71 -2.12 4.66
N ASP A 294 12.67 -0.82 4.39
CA ASP A 294 12.15 -0.29 3.15
C ASP A 294 13.15 -0.58 2.01
N PRO A 295 12.68 -0.81 0.76
CA PRO A 295 13.57 -1.11 -0.35
C PRO A 295 14.46 0.07 -0.69
N SER A 296 15.73 -0.22 -1.07
CA SER A 296 16.68 0.78 -1.57
C SER A 296 16.19 1.42 -2.85
N GLU A 297 16.36 2.73 -2.96
CA GLU A 297 16.08 3.49 -4.17
C GLU A 297 17.01 4.72 -4.30
N VAL A 298 17.21 5.18 -5.53
CA VAL A 298 17.77 6.50 -5.83
C VAL A 298 16.65 7.36 -6.39
N ASN A 299 16.22 8.35 -5.63
CA ASN A 299 15.14 9.28 -6.00
C ASN A 299 15.72 10.58 -6.55
N LEU A 300 15.73 10.73 -7.87
CA LEU A 300 16.15 11.95 -8.58
C LEU A 300 15.00 12.95 -8.81
N SER A 301 13.79 12.62 -8.34
CA SER A 301 12.64 13.52 -8.46
C SER A 301 12.60 14.52 -7.31
N ALA A 302 11.80 15.57 -7.47
CA ALA A 302 11.54 16.55 -6.42
C ALA A 302 10.49 16.07 -5.38
N PHE A 303 10.04 14.82 -5.44
CA PHE A 303 8.93 14.32 -4.65
C PHE A 303 9.36 13.24 -3.67
N GLU A 304 8.74 13.24 -2.51
CA GLU A 304 8.87 12.20 -1.51
C GLU A 304 8.35 10.84 -2.04
N SER A 305 9.05 9.77 -1.69
CA SER A 305 8.62 8.41 -1.97
C SER A 305 7.59 7.92 -0.96
N TYR A 306 6.56 7.24 -1.44
CA TYR A 306 5.53 6.66 -0.58
C TYR A 306 5.91 5.24 -0.17
N PHE A 307 5.95 4.99 1.15
CA PHE A 307 6.15 3.66 1.72
C PHE A 307 4.92 3.20 2.50
N GLN A 308 4.64 1.90 2.43
CA GLN A 308 3.52 1.33 3.18
C GLN A 308 3.82 1.27 4.67
N GLU A 309 2.77 1.46 5.48
CA GLU A 309 2.86 1.29 6.94
C GLU A 309 3.14 -0.17 7.30
N LYS A 310 4.03 -0.38 8.28
CA LYS A 310 4.45 -1.70 8.77
C LYS A 310 4.22 -1.89 10.27
N ARG A 311 3.95 -0.83 11.02
CA ARG A 311 3.72 -0.86 12.47
C ARG A 311 2.31 -1.37 12.76
N MET A 312 2.19 -2.46 13.53
CA MET A 312 0.93 -3.18 13.77
C MET A 312 -0.19 -2.29 14.31
N PHE A 313 0.12 -1.38 15.25
CA PHE A 313 -0.87 -0.44 15.79
C PHE A 313 -1.56 0.40 14.71
N PHE A 314 -0.81 0.90 13.71
CA PHE A 314 -1.37 1.73 12.64
C PHE A 314 -1.93 0.92 11.47
N ILE A 315 -1.50 -0.34 11.31
CA ILE A 315 -2.00 -1.22 10.24
C ILE A 315 -3.42 -1.69 10.55
N GLU A 316 -3.68 -2.15 11.77
CA GLU A 316 -4.98 -2.71 12.16
C GLU A 316 -6.08 -1.66 12.06
N GLY A 317 -7.15 -1.97 11.30
CA GLY A 317 -8.27 -1.07 11.08
C GLY A 317 -8.00 0.13 10.16
N ARG A 318 -6.87 0.15 9.44
CA ARG A 318 -6.51 1.26 8.52
C ARG A 318 -7.55 1.53 7.44
N ASN A 319 -8.33 0.53 7.05
CA ASN A 319 -9.42 0.66 6.10
C ASN A 319 -10.49 1.68 6.54
N ILE A 320 -10.70 1.82 7.85
CA ILE A 320 -11.62 2.82 8.42
C ILE A 320 -11.09 4.23 8.16
N TYR A 321 -9.77 4.45 8.29
CA TYR A 321 -9.12 5.75 8.12
C TYR A 321 -8.74 6.07 6.67
N SER A 322 -9.09 5.23 5.70
CA SER A 322 -8.77 5.47 4.30
C SER A 322 -9.71 6.50 3.68
N PHE A 323 -9.14 7.60 3.17
CA PHE A 323 -9.87 8.64 2.46
C PHE A 323 -9.05 9.10 1.24
N PRO A 324 -8.91 8.24 0.20
CA PRO A 324 -8.07 8.53 -0.96
C PRO A 324 -8.68 9.62 -1.85
N LEU A 325 -7.79 10.47 -2.41
CA LEU A 325 -8.15 11.51 -3.35
C LEU A 325 -8.29 10.97 -4.77
N ARG A 326 -7.42 10.05 -5.15
CA ARG A 326 -7.32 9.54 -6.53
C ARG A 326 -7.70 8.08 -6.61
N LEU A 327 -8.19 7.66 -7.78
CA LEU A 327 -8.40 6.27 -8.14
C LEU A 327 -7.24 5.80 -9.02
N GLY A 328 -6.85 4.54 -8.91
CA GLY A 328 -5.85 3.92 -9.79
C GLY A 328 -4.74 3.22 -9.04
N GLY A 329 -3.69 2.85 -9.76
CA GLY A 329 -2.48 2.22 -9.23
C GLY A 329 -1.25 3.09 -9.53
N GLY A 330 -0.21 2.95 -8.72
CA GLY A 330 1.03 3.70 -8.82
C GLY A 330 1.15 4.80 -7.76
N ASN A 331 2.23 5.57 -7.82
CA ASN A 331 2.54 6.57 -6.78
C ASN A 331 1.50 7.68 -6.67
N ASP A 332 0.85 8.04 -7.77
CA ASP A 332 -0.16 9.10 -7.81
C ASP A 332 -1.50 8.70 -7.15
N ALA A 333 -1.71 7.39 -6.93
CA ALA A 333 -2.90 6.88 -6.25
C ALA A 333 -2.78 6.91 -4.72
N ASN A 334 -1.64 7.33 -4.17
CA ASN A 334 -1.38 7.30 -2.73
C ASN A 334 -1.82 8.57 -2.00
N ASP A 335 -2.27 9.63 -2.73
CA ASP A 335 -2.79 10.84 -2.11
C ASP A 335 -3.97 10.51 -1.19
N ASN A 336 -3.82 10.83 0.12
CA ASN A 336 -4.77 10.43 1.15
C ASN A 336 -4.74 11.43 2.32
N LEU A 337 -5.89 11.69 2.95
CA LEU A 337 -5.97 12.57 4.10
C LEU A 337 -5.20 12.06 5.32
N PHE A 338 -4.97 10.76 5.42
CA PHE A 338 -4.19 10.16 6.49
C PHE A 338 -3.12 9.20 5.97
N TYR A 339 -1.90 9.45 6.41
CA TYR A 339 -0.72 8.63 6.16
C TYR A 339 0.03 8.45 7.48
N SER A 340 -0.16 7.32 8.12
CA SER A 340 0.29 7.05 9.50
C SER A 340 1.80 7.18 9.70
N ARG A 341 2.61 7.03 8.64
CA ARG A 341 4.07 7.22 8.71
C ARG A 341 4.51 8.66 9.01
N ARG A 342 3.60 9.64 8.95
CA ARG A 342 3.86 11.00 9.45
C ARG A 342 4.06 11.02 10.96
N ILE A 343 3.37 10.12 11.68
CA ILE A 343 3.48 10.00 13.13
C ILE A 343 4.76 9.22 13.44
N GLY A 344 5.70 9.87 14.13
CA GLY A 344 7.00 9.27 14.45
C GLY A 344 7.95 9.17 13.25
N LYS A 345 7.82 10.07 12.27
CA LYS A 345 8.78 10.21 11.16
C LYS A 345 10.17 10.62 11.66
N ARG A 346 11.14 10.62 10.77
CA ARG A 346 12.43 11.24 11.01
C ARG A 346 12.27 12.72 11.41
N PRO A 347 13.04 13.25 12.36
CA PRO A 347 13.00 14.65 12.72
C PRO A 347 13.12 15.57 11.51
N SER A 348 12.50 16.76 11.60
CA SER A 348 12.33 17.67 10.46
C SER A 348 13.49 18.64 10.29
N TYR A 349 14.22 18.93 11.37
CA TYR A 349 15.30 19.89 11.35
C TYR A 349 16.67 19.22 11.42
N TYR A 350 17.56 19.63 10.51
CA TYR A 350 18.95 19.28 10.43
C TYR A 350 19.74 20.58 10.35
N PRO A 351 20.64 20.87 11.31
CA PRO A 351 21.47 22.05 11.25
C PRO A 351 22.51 21.95 10.14
N ASP A 352 22.78 23.06 9.48
CA ASP A 352 23.87 23.21 8.52
C ASP A 352 25.14 23.69 9.23
N ASP A 353 26.31 23.61 8.60
CA ASP A 353 27.59 24.18 9.00
C ASP A 353 28.25 23.58 10.26
N TYR A 354 27.97 22.32 10.62
CA TYR A 354 28.67 21.61 11.70
C TYR A 354 29.52 20.46 11.18
N SER A 355 30.63 20.17 11.89
CA SER A 355 31.56 19.10 11.49
C SER A 355 30.94 17.72 11.66
N PHE A 356 30.17 17.52 12.75
CA PHE A 356 29.49 16.26 13.04
C PHE A 356 28.10 16.54 13.60
N ILE A 357 27.15 15.71 13.20
CA ILE A 357 25.73 15.82 13.57
C ILE A 357 25.21 14.45 13.94
N ASP A 358 24.69 14.31 15.16
CA ASP A 358 23.94 13.13 15.60
C ASP A 358 22.47 13.51 15.78
N THR A 359 21.60 12.95 14.93
CA THR A 359 20.16 13.18 14.96
C THR A 359 19.42 11.85 15.07
N PRO A 360 18.42 11.73 15.94
CA PRO A 360 17.61 10.51 16.03
C PRO A 360 16.99 10.11 14.67
N GLU A 361 17.00 8.83 14.37
CA GLU A 361 16.42 8.32 13.11
C GLU A 361 14.89 8.46 13.04
N ASN A 362 14.23 8.49 14.20
CA ASN A 362 12.78 8.56 14.30
C ASN A 362 12.36 9.38 15.53
N THR A 363 11.20 10.03 15.42
CA THR A 363 10.58 10.74 16.54
C THR A 363 9.84 9.74 17.44
N SER A 364 10.12 9.75 18.73
CA SER A 364 9.52 8.84 19.72
C SER A 364 8.03 9.14 19.91
N ILE A 365 7.20 8.12 19.87
CA ILE A 365 5.78 8.23 20.22
C ILE A 365 5.63 7.96 21.72
N LEU A 366 5.16 8.96 22.47
CA LEU A 366 4.87 8.80 23.89
C LEU A 366 3.72 7.82 24.12
N GLY A 367 2.68 7.97 23.32
CA GLY A 367 1.52 7.08 23.34
C GLY A 367 0.55 7.37 22.21
N ALA A 368 -0.25 6.36 21.90
CA ALA A 368 -1.34 6.51 20.95
C ALA A 368 -2.56 5.70 21.40
N ALA A 369 -3.73 6.23 21.09
CA ALA A 369 -5.03 5.62 21.35
C ALA A 369 -5.86 5.58 20.08
N LYS A 370 -6.50 4.46 19.81
CA LYS A 370 -7.30 4.27 18.61
C LYS A 370 -8.62 3.59 18.96
N ILE A 371 -9.74 4.25 18.68
CA ILE A 371 -11.08 3.66 18.79
C ILE A 371 -11.56 3.31 17.40
N THR A 372 -11.92 2.07 17.18
CA THR A 372 -12.47 1.60 15.91
C THR A 372 -13.69 0.73 16.13
N GLY A 373 -14.63 0.83 15.20
CA GLY A 373 -15.76 -0.10 15.21
C GLY A 373 -16.88 0.28 14.26
N ARG A 374 -17.84 -0.64 14.19
CA ARG A 374 -19.05 -0.48 13.37
C ARG A 374 -20.24 -1.02 14.15
N THR A 375 -21.28 -0.21 14.20
CA THR A 375 -22.53 -0.58 14.88
C THR A 375 -23.45 -1.38 13.94
N LYS A 376 -24.38 -2.13 14.52
CA LYS A 376 -25.44 -2.84 13.76
C LYS A 376 -26.18 -1.92 12.79
N ASN A 377 -26.40 -0.67 13.17
CA ASN A 377 -27.10 0.30 12.32
C ASN A 377 -26.21 0.86 11.19
N GLY A 378 -25.03 0.27 10.94
CA GLY A 378 -24.15 0.66 9.86
C GLY A 378 -23.36 1.96 10.10
N LEU A 379 -23.23 2.42 11.37
CA LEU A 379 -22.36 3.54 11.72
C LEU A 379 -20.94 3.02 12.00
N SER A 380 -19.98 3.39 11.18
CA SER A 380 -18.56 3.13 11.37
C SER A 380 -17.89 4.34 12.01
N ILE A 381 -17.04 4.10 13.00
CA ILE A 381 -16.31 5.14 13.75
C ILE A 381 -14.85 4.76 13.80
N GLY A 382 -13.98 5.71 13.50
CA GLY A 382 -12.56 5.65 13.73
C GLY A 382 -12.09 6.95 14.40
N ILE A 383 -11.44 6.87 15.55
CA ILE A 383 -10.79 8.01 16.22
C ILE A 383 -9.40 7.57 16.60
N LEU A 384 -8.40 8.34 16.24
CA LEU A 384 -7.00 8.10 16.58
C LEU A 384 -6.42 9.38 17.15
N GLU A 385 -5.74 9.24 18.26
CA GLU A 385 -4.95 10.26 18.92
C GLU A 385 -3.54 9.74 19.13
N SER A 386 -2.51 10.55 18.86
CA SER A 386 -1.11 10.18 19.08
C SER A 386 -0.29 11.40 19.45
N VAL A 387 0.59 11.25 20.40
CA VAL A 387 1.52 12.30 20.84
C VAL A 387 2.95 11.81 20.66
N THR A 388 3.75 12.60 19.94
CA THR A 388 5.19 12.39 19.79
C THR A 388 5.95 13.31 20.71
N ASN A 389 7.12 12.85 21.15
CA ASN A 389 7.99 13.60 22.05
C ASN A 389 8.74 14.74 21.33
N THR A 390 9.28 15.67 22.08
CA THR A 390 10.35 16.53 21.59
C THR A 390 11.61 15.68 21.40
N GLU A 391 12.24 15.75 20.23
CA GLU A 391 13.50 15.05 19.96
C GLU A 391 14.65 16.05 19.93
N TYR A 392 15.76 15.62 20.50
CA TYR A 392 17.00 16.38 20.56
C TYR A 392 18.07 15.67 19.74
N GLY A 393 18.84 16.44 19.00
CA GLY A 393 20.08 16.01 18.36
C GLY A 393 21.27 16.66 18.99
N SER A 394 22.46 16.20 18.65
CA SER A 394 23.74 16.76 19.08
C SER A 394 24.57 17.19 17.88
N ILE A 395 25.26 18.31 18.01
CA ILE A 395 26.18 18.84 16.98
C ILE A 395 27.54 19.06 17.62
N SER A 396 28.59 18.88 16.83
CA SER A 396 29.96 19.20 17.23
C SER A 396 30.58 20.19 16.23
N ASP A 397 31.17 21.27 16.77
CA ASP A 397 31.95 22.21 15.97
C ASP A 397 33.38 21.68 15.66
N ALA A 398 34.13 22.43 14.84
CA ALA A 398 35.50 22.06 14.46
C ALA A 398 36.48 22.02 15.66
N ASN A 399 36.10 22.54 16.82
CA ASN A 399 36.89 22.51 18.03
C ASN A 399 36.50 21.37 18.99
N GLY A 400 35.51 20.55 18.62
CA GLY A 400 34.99 19.45 19.39
C GLY A 400 34.00 19.87 20.50
N ASN A 401 33.45 21.08 20.46
CA ASN A 401 32.42 21.52 21.42
C ASN A 401 31.07 20.89 21.00
N ILE A 402 30.50 20.12 21.92
CA ILE A 402 29.19 19.47 21.70
C ILE A 402 28.07 20.39 22.21
N GLN A 403 27.03 20.55 21.39
CA GLN A 403 25.83 21.29 21.74
C GLN A 403 24.59 20.45 21.38
N GLU A 404 23.56 20.54 22.21
CA GLU A 404 22.26 19.93 21.95
C GLU A 404 21.36 20.94 21.22
N TYR A 405 20.54 20.45 20.28
CA TYR A 405 19.52 21.23 19.58
C TYR A 405 18.22 20.46 19.51
N THR A 406 17.09 21.15 19.40
CA THR A 406 15.79 20.54 19.18
C THR A 406 15.62 20.17 17.71
N ALA A 407 15.52 18.88 17.42
CA ALA A 407 15.39 18.35 16.06
C ALA A 407 13.93 18.22 15.60
N GLU A 408 12.99 17.93 16.52
CA GLU A 408 11.54 17.84 16.27
C GLU A 408 10.78 18.35 17.50
N PRO A 409 9.71 19.15 17.32
CA PRO A 409 8.90 19.63 18.45
C PRO A 409 7.90 18.57 18.93
N LEU A 410 7.49 18.64 20.20
CA LEU A 410 6.35 17.89 20.71
C LEU A 410 5.13 18.12 19.80
N THR A 411 4.55 17.05 19.29
CA THR A 411 3.47 17.12 18.32
C THR A 411 2.31 16.23 18.70
N ASN A 412 1.11 16.78 18.61
CA ASN A 412 -0.15 16.05 18.74
C ASN A 412 -0.77 15.81 17.36
N TYR A 413 -1.21 14.57 17.11
CA TYR A 413 -1.88 14.12 15.92
C TYR A 413 -3.26 13.57 16.27
N PHE A 414 -4.29 14.11 15.64
CA PHE A 414 -5.67 13.66 15.78
C PHE A 414 -6.26 13.27 14.43
N VAL A 415 -6.96 12.14 14.37
CA VAL A 415 -7.68 11.68 13.18
C VAL A 415 -9.04 11.15 13.59
N SER A 416 -10.10 11.61 12.93
CA SER A 416 -11.45 11.08 13.12
C SER A 416 -12.10 10.75 11.78
N ARG A 417 -12.81 9.63 11.75
CA ARG A 417 -13.59 9.15 10.60
C ARG A 417 -14.94 8.67 11.07
N ILE A 418 -15.99 9.18 10.47
CA ILE A 418 -17.38 8.75 10.73
C ILE A 418 -18.01 8.46 9.37
N GLU A 419 -18.63 7.29 9.24
CA GLU A 419 -19.34 6.89 8.03
C GLU A 419 -20.62 6.16 8.41
N LYS A 420 -21.72 6.49 7.76
CA LYS A 420 -23.02 5.88 7.97
C LYS A 420 -23.53 5.24 6.69
N ASP A 421 -23.89 3.98 6.78
CA ASP A 421 -24.54 3.22 5.73
C ASP A 421 -26.07 3.29 5.85
N PHE A 422 -26.71 3.36 4.69
CA PHE A 422 -28.14 3.33 4.50
C PHE A 422 -28.50 2.32 3.41
N ASN A 423 -29.77 1.88 3.38
CA ASN A 423 -30.30 1.01 2.34
C ASN A 423 -29.44 -0.25 2.15
N GLU A 424 -29.20 -0.99 3.23
CA GLU A 424 -28.38 -2.23 3.19
C GLU A 424 -26.99 -1.98 2.61
N GLY A 425 -26.35 -0.84 2.95
CA GLY A 425 -25.02 -0.48 2.47
C GLY A 425 -24.94 0.04 1.02
N ASN A 426 -26.09 0.23 0.35
CA ASN A 426 -26.10 0.80 -1.00
C ASN A 426 -25.82 2.30 -1.04
N THR A 427 -26.04 3.01 0.06
CA THR A 427 -25.75 4.44 0.19
C THR A 427 -24.86 4.66 1.40
N LYS A 428 -23.78 5.40 1.25
CA LYS A 428 -22.85 5.74 2.31
C LYS A 428 -22.64 7.25 2.35
N VAL A 429 -22.67 7.81 3.55
CA VAL A 429 -22.34 9.22 3.81
C VAL A 429 -21.34 9.25 4.94
N GLY A 430 -20.27 9.98 4.77
CA GLY A 430 -19.25 10.04 5.80
C GLY A 430 -18.42 11.31 5.76
N GLY A 431 -17.61 11.47 6.79
CA GLY A 431 -16.67 12.56 6.90
C GLY A 431 -15.40 12.12 7.63
N MET A 432 -14.31 12.80 7.33
CA MET A 432 -13.01 12.65 7.98
C MET A 432 -12.50 14.02 8.40
N PHE A 433 -11.85 14.08 9.53
CA PHE A 433 -11.16 15.27 10.01
C PHE A 433 -9.82 14.86 10.62
N THR A 434 -8.76 15.64 10.32
CA THR A 434 -7.43 15.45 10.87
C THR A 434 -6.92 16.76 11.42
N ALA A 435 -6.09 16.69 12.47
CA ALA A 435 -5.41 17.83 13.05
C ALA A 435 -3.99 17.44 13.46
N THR A 436 -3.04 18.32 13.17
CA THR A 436 -1.66 18.26 13.67
C THR A 436 -1.38 19.55 14.39
N ASN A 437 -0.90 19.48 15.64
CA ASN A 437 -0.54 20.66 16.44
C ASN A 437 0.85 20.47 17.02
N ARG A 438 1.74 21.44 16.79
CA ARG A 438 3.13 21.43 17.22
C ARG A 438 3.38 22.50 18.29
N LYS A 439 4.12 22.15 19.32
CA LYS A 439 4.61 23.08 20.32
C LYS A 439 6.01 23.54 19.91
N ILE A 440 6.06 24.65 19.16
CA ILE A 440 7.31 25.24 18.68
C ILE A 440 7.80 26.22 19.71
N ASP A 441 8.88 25.87 20.41
CA ASP A 441 9.50 26.70 21.44
C ASP A 441 10.80 27.37 20.92
N ASP A 442 11.45 26.78 19.90
CA ASP A 442 12.73 27.23 19.35
C ASP A 442 12.56 27.87 17.96
N ALA A 443 13.21 29.01 17.77
CA ALA A 443 13.05 29.84 16.57
C ALA A 443 13.44 29.13 15.24
N HIS A 444 14.45 28.25 15.27
CA HIS A 444 14.86 27.50 14.08
C HIS A 444 13.78 26.50 13.58
N LEU A 445 12.86 26.11 14.47
CA LEU A 445 11.71 25.27 14.10
C LEU A 445 10.53 26.05 13.50
N ASN A 446 10.60 27.38 13.39
CA ASN A 446 9.57 28.20 12.74
C ASN A 446 9.38 27.89 11.25
N ILE A 447 10.25 27.09 10.65
CA ILE A 447 10.08 26.49 9.32
C ILE A 447 8.95 25.45 9.28
N LEU A 448 8.45 25.00 10.42
CA LEU A 448 7.36 24.01 10.52
C LEU A 448 6.03 24.71 10.79
N PRO A 449 4.92 24.23 10.20
CA PRO A 449 3.58 24.68 10.58
C PRO A 449 3.30 24.41 12.07
N THR A 450 2.73 25.39 12.75
CA THR A 450 2.26 25.23 14.14
C THR A 450 0.98 24.40 14.22
N ALA A 451 0.11 24.53 13.23
CA ALA A 451 -1.14 23.76 13.15
C ALA A 451 -1.52 23.45 11.71
N ALA A 452 -2.03 22.24 11.49
CA ALA A 452 -2.58 21.81 10.21
C ALA A 452 -3.89 21.08 10.42
N TYR A 453 -4.94 21.54 9.74
CA TYR A 453 -6.28 20.96 9.81
C TYR A 453 -6.73 20.56 8.43
N THR A 454 -7.18 19.31 8.29
CA THR A 454 -7.81 18.86 7.04
C THR A 454 -9.14 18.18 7.33
N GLY A 455 -10.06 18.27 6.39
CA GLY A 455 -11.33 17.60 6.51
C GLY A 455 -11.95 17.27 5.16
N GLY A 456 -12.78 16.25 5.14
CA GLY A 456 -13.47 15.84 3.93
C GLY A 456 -14.80 15.17 4.21
N VAL A 457 -15.68 15.20 3.22
CA VAL A 457 -16.96 14.49 3.23
C VAL A 457 -17.07 13.62 1.99
N ASN A 458 -17.72 12.47 2.12
CA ASN A 458 -17.99 11.58 0.98
C ASN A 458 -19.47 11.18 0.93
N PHE A 459 -19.93 10.99 -0.31
CA PHE A 459 -21.20 10.37 -0.64
C PHE A 459 -20.95 9.28 -1.67
N ASP A 460 -21.38 8.05 -1.37
CA ASP A 460 -21.29 6.90 -2.25
C ASP A 460 -22.68 6.28 -2.41
N HIS A 461 -23.05 5.93 -3.64
CA HIS A 461 -24.35 5.31 -3.92
C HIS A 461 -24.21 4.24 -5.00
N ALA A 462 -24.76 3.06 -4.71
CA ALA A 462 -24.84 1.93 -5.62
C ALA A 462 -26.28 1.56 -5.92
N TRP A 463 -26.60 1.22 -7.17
CA TRP A 463 -27.94 0.81 -7.57
C TRP A 463 -27.92 -0.32 -8.61
N ASN A 464 -29.10 -0.82 -8.98
CA ASN A 464 -29.29 -1.96 -9.86
C ASN A 464 -28.47 -3.18 -9.40
N ASN A 465 -28.73 -3.63 -8.16
CA ASN A 465 -27.97 -4.70 -7.51
C ASN A 465 -26.46 -4.41 -7.48
N ARG A 466 -26.07 -3.18 -7.17
CA ARG A 466 -24.69 -2.68 -7.05
C ARG A 466 -23.87 -2.72 -8.35
N LYS A 467 -24.51 -2.92 -9.50
CA LYS A 467 -23.82 -2.87 -10.79
C LYS A 467 -23.28 -1.49 -11.13
N TYR A 468 -24.01 -0.44 -10.75
CA TYR A 468 -23.62 0.94 -11.00
C TYR A 468 -23.30 1.62 -9.69
N ASN A 469 -22.25 2.42 -9.70
CA ASN A 469 -21.74 3.11 -8.53
C ASN A 469 -21.45 4.56 -8.89
N PHE A 470 -21.77 5.45 -7.96
CA PHE A 470 -21.46 6.88 -8.03
C PHE A 470 -20.84 7.29 -6.70
N SER A 471 -19.77 8.09 -6.76
CA SER A 471 -19.09 8.59 -5.57
C SER A 471 -18.66 10.03 -5.78
N VAL A 472 -18.78 10.82 -4.73
CA VAL A 472 -18.27 12.19 -4.64
C VAL A 472 -17.54 12.36 -3.33
N LYS A 473 -16.39 13.02 -3.37
CA LYS A 473 -15.64 13.45 -2.20
C LYS A 473 -15.29 14.93 -2.32
N LEU A 474 -15.45 15.66 -1.24
CA LEU A 474 -15.03 17.06 -1.11
C LEU A 474 -14.13 17.20 0.10
N MET A 475 -13.06 17.95 -0.02
CA MET A 475 -12.02 18.08 0.99
C MET A 475 -11.56 19.53 1.08
N GLY A 476 -11.10 19.91 2.28
CA GLY A 476 -10.48 21.21 2.53
C GLY A 476 -9.31 21.07 3.49
N SER A 477 -8.35 21.98 3.39
CA SER A 477 -7.21 22.09 4.28
C SER A 477 -6.98 23.52 4.73
N HIS A 478 -6.46 23.69 5.94
CA HIS A 478 -6.05 24.97 6.52
C HIS A 478 -4.82 24.76 7.38
N ILE A 479 -3.72 25.37 6.97
CA ILE A 479 -2.42 25.26 7.61
C ILE A 479 -2.05 26.62 8.19
N GLN A 480 -1.53 26.65 9.42
CA GLN A 480 -1.08 27.85 10.11
C GLN A 480 0.37 27.70 10.54
N GLY A 481 1.14 28.78 10.50
CA GLY A 481 2.53 28.77 10.90
C GLY A 481 3.14 30.17 10.86
N ASP A 482 4.42 30.21 11.18
CA ASP A 482 5.23 31.41 10.94
C ASP A 482 5.32 31.70 9.43
N ILE A 483 5.74 32.92 9.10
CA ILE A 483 5.98 33.33 7.71
C ILE A 483 6.93 32.34 7.00
N ALA A 484 7.97 31.86 7.71
CA ALA A 484 8.93 30.91 7.17
C ALA A 484 8.25 29.60 6.76
N ALA A 485 7.43 28.99 7.64
CA ALA A 485 6.71 27.75 7.36
C ALA A 485 5.77 27.88 6.18
N ILE A 486 5.02 28.97 6.08
CA ILE A 486 4.06 29.18 4.99
C ILE A 486 4.77 29.53 3.68
N SER A 487 5.91 30.19 3.73
CA SER A 487 6.78 30.40 2.58
C SER A 487 7.29 29.06 2.03
N GLU A 488 7.84 28.20 2.85
CA GLU A 488 8.29 26.85 2.47
C GLU A 488 7.14 26.04 1.82
N LEU A 489 5.93 26.09 2.39
CA LEU A 489 4.79 25.41 1.80
C LEU A 489 4.41 25.98 0.42
N GLN A 490 4.47 27.30 0.20
CA GLN A 490 4.20 27.89 -1.10
C GLN A 490 5.25 27.50 -2.16
N LEU A 491 6.51 27.38 -1.74
CA LEU A 491 7.62 27.04 -2.63
C LEU A 491 7.78 25.52 -2.84
N ALA A 492 7.05 24.71 -2.08
CA ALA A 492 7.16 23.25 -2.09
C ALA A 492 6.90 22.64 -3.48
N SER A 493 7.56 21.51 -3.74
CA SER A 493 7.49 20.76 -5.01
C SER A 493 6.08 20.37 -5.44
N SER A 494 5.16 20.28 -4.50
CA SER A 494 3.76 19.95 -4.78
C SER A 494 2.99 21.05 -5.53
N ARG A 495 3.44 22.32 -5.50
CA ARG A 495 2.69 23.46 -6.03
C ARG A 495 3.48 24.54 -6.75
N TYR A 496 4.68 24.92 -6.25
CA TYR A 496 5.56 25.94 -6.86
C TYR A 496 4.88 27.28 -7.16
N TYR A 497 4.49 28.04 -6.13
CA TYR A 497 3.88 29.37 -6.29
C TYR A 497 4.81 30.40 -6.97
N GLN A 498 6.13 30.17 -6.92
CA GLN A 498 7.14 31.01 -7.58
C GLN A 498 7.17 30.87 -9.11
N ARG A 499 6.40 29.98 -9.69
CA ARG A 499 6.38 29.78 -11.16
C ARG A 499 5.99 31.08 -11.88
N PRO A 500 6.85 31.61 -12.78
CA PRO A 500 6.63 32.91 -13.40
C PRO A 500 5.48 32.91 -14.43
N ASP A 501 5.00 31.75 -14.89
CA ASP A 501 3.95 31.61 -15.90
C ASP A 501 2.60 31.16 -15.31
N ALA A 502 2.48 31.12 -13.97
CA ALA A 502 1.28 30.70 -13.27
C ALA A 502 0.48 31.91 -12.74
N GLU A 503 -0.14 32.69 -13.64
CA GLU A 503 -0.89 33.91 -13.31
C GLU A 503 -2.04 33.70 -12.29
N HIS A 504 -2.47 32.46 -12.07
CA HIS A 504 -3.53 32.11 -11.13
C HIS A 504 -3.00 31.83 -9.71
N MET A 505 -1.69 31.88 -9.51
CA MET A 505 -1.01 31.72 -8.21
C MET A 505 -0.03 32.86 -8.02
N GLU A 506 0.02 33.42 -6.84
CA GLU A 506 0.95 34.48 -6.47
C GLU A 506 1.66 34.12 -5.18
N TYR A 507 3.00 34.08 -5.24
CA TYR A 507 3.81 33.88 -4.05
C TYR A 507 3.72 35.12 -3.15
N ASN A 508 3.27 34.94 -1.93
CA ASN A 508 3.19 36.02 -0.94
C ASN A 508 4.02 35.65 0.31
N PRO A 509 5.20 36.25 0.49
CA PRO A 509 6.10 35.91 1.57
C PRO A 509 5.60 36.33 2.97
N ASN A 510 4.49 37.07 3.07
CA ASN A 510 3.94 37.55 4.34
C ASN A 510 2.77 36.72 4.88
N LEU A 511 2.43 35.61 4.22
CA LEU A 511 1.35 34.75 4.70
C LEU A 511 1.75 33.95 5.93
N THR A 512 0.82 33.86 6.88
CA THR A 512 0.92 33.02 8.08
C THR A 512 -0.07 31.84 8.05
N SER A 513 -0.77 31.68 6.95
CA SER A 513 -1.67 30.54 6.72
C SER A 513 -1.83 30.24 5.25
N LEU A 514 -2.08 28.96 4.93
CA LEU A 514 -2.38 28.49 3.59
C LEU A 514 -3.67 27.64 3.65
N SER A 515 -4.62 27.90 2.74
CA SER A 515 -5.87 27.16 2.66
C SER A 515 -6.14 26.70 1.25
N GLY A 516 -6.76 25.52 1.15
CA GLY A 516 -7.13 24.98 -0.14
C GLY A 516 -8.24 23.95 -0.06
N HIS A 517 -8.64 23.47 -1.24
CA HIS A 517 -9.67 22.46 -1.37
C HIS A 517 -9.38 21.50 -2.51
N ALA A 518 -9.91 20.30 -2.38
CA ALA A 518 -9.83 19.26 -3.37
C ALA A 518 -11.12 18.47 -3.47
N GLY A 519 -11.27 17.68 -4.48
CA GLY A 519 -12.38 16.76 -4.58
C GLY A 519 -12.25 15.82 -5.76
N ASN A 520 -13.13 14.82 -5.76
CA ASN A 520 -13.32 13.93 -6.88
C ASN A 520 -14.78 13.52 -7.03
N ALA A 521 -15.15 13.17 -8.26
CA ALA A 521 -16.43 12.55 -8.56
C ALA A 521 -16.20 11.46 -9.59
N TRP A 522 -16.84 10.30 -9.42
CA TRP A 522 -16.79 9.24 -10.39
C TRP A 522 -18.10 8.46 -10.49
N PHE A 523 -18.31 7.93 -11.69
CA PHE A 523 -19.38 7.03 -12.02
C PHE A 523 -18.82 5.79 -12.69
N GLY A 524 -19.30 4.59 -12.33
CA GLY A 524 -18.82 3.37 -12.92
C GLY A 524 -19.79 2.21 -12.88
N LYS A 525 -19.51 1.23 -13.72
CA LYS A 525 -20.18 -0.07 -13.74
C LYS A 525 -19.15 -1.18 -13.47
N PHE A 526 -19.49 -2.09 -12.55
CA PHE A 526 -18.62 -3.21 -12.19
C PHE A 526 -19.42 -4.52 -12.15
N THR A 527 -18.88 -5.52 -12.87
CA THR A 527 -19.37 -6.91 -12.86
C THR A 527 -18.17 -7.84 -12.98
N ASN A 528 -18.32 -9.11 -12.61
CA ASN A 528 -17.24 -10.10 -12.74
C ASN A 528 -16.94 -10.48 -14.20
N GLY A 529 -17.86 -10.25 -15.12
CA GLY A 529 -17.70 -10.52 -16.56
C GLY A 529 -18.28 -9.43 -17.43
N GLY A 530 -17.89 -9.40 -18.72
CA GLY A 530 -18.37 -8.42 -19.68
C GLY A 530 -17.73 -7.04 -19.50
N TRP A 531 -18.47 -6.00 -19.88
CA TRP A 531 -18.00 -4.63 -19.87
C TRP A 531 -18.06 -3.99 -18.47
N ASN A 532 -16.94 -3.45 -18.03
CA ASN A 532 -16.80 -2.54 -16.90
C ASN A 532 -16.30 -1.18 -17.40
N TYR A 533 -16.69 -0.09 -16.76
CA TYR A 533 -16.21 1.25 -17.12
C TYR A 533 -16.28 2.21 -15.94
N ILE A 534 -15.43 3.24 -15.99
CA ILE A 534 -15.38 4.36 -15.04
C ILE A 534 -15.22 5.65 -15.85
N ALA A 535 -15.96 6.68 -15.46
CA ALA A 535 -15.68 8.06 -15.74
C ALA A 535 -15.36 8.75 -14.43
N TRP A 536 -14.22 9.42 -14.34
CA TRP A 536 -13.70 10.03 -13.13
C TRP A 536 -13.13 11.40 -13.38
N PHE A 537 -13.36 12.31 -12.46
CA PHE A 537 -12.81 13.66 -12.45
C PHE A 537 -12.33 14.00 -11.05
N SER A 538 -11.18 14.68 -10.96
CA SER A 538 -10.64 15.22 -9.71
C SER A 538 -10.03 16.58 -9.90
N TRP A 539 -9.95 17.34 -8.80
CA TRP A 539 -9.25 18.61 -8.73
C TRP A 539 -8.58 18.80 -7.39
N GLN A 540 -7.50 19.56 -7.38
CA GLN A 540 -6.77 20.01 -6.20
C GLN A 540 -6.37 21.47 -6.43
N SER A 541 -6.88 22.38 -5.59
CA SER A 541 -6.52 23.81 -5.69
C SER A 541 -5.06 24.03 -5.29
N PRO A 542 -4.42 25.13 -5.73
CA PRO A 542 -3.01 25.39 -5.42
C PRO A 542 -2.67 25.36 -3.92
N GLY A 543 -3.53 25.95 -3.08
CA GLY A 543 -3.31 26.01 -1.63
C GLY A 543 -3.68 24.75 -0.85
N PHE A 544 -4.11 23.67 -1.52
CA PHE A 544 -4.46 22.43 -0.84
C PHE A 544 -3.21 21.70 -0.33
N GLU A 545 -3.18 21.33 0.97
CA GLU A 545 -2.03 20.73 1.62
C GLU A 545 -2.45 19.64 2.60
N LEU A 546 -1.72 18.51 2.63
CA LEU A 546 -2.00 17.36 3.48
C LEU A 546 -0.78 16.84 4.24
N ASN A 547 0.45 17.20 3.85
CA ASN A 547 1.67 16.47 4.22
C ASN A 547 2.05 16.54 5.71
N ASP A 548 1.32 17.27 6.54
CA ASP A 548 1.50 17.24 8.00
C ASP A 548 1.07 15.91 8.64
N ILE A 549 0.00 15.29 8.12
CA ILE A 549 -0.50 13.98 8.59
C ILE A 549 -1.02 13.09 7.46
N GLY A 550 -1.21 13.63 6.27
CA GLY A 550 -1.60 12.92 5.05
C GLY A 550 -0.44 12.74 4.08
N PHE A 551 -0.78 12.43 2.86
CA PHE A 551 0.16 12.34 1.74
C PHE A 551 -0.45 13.05 0.52
N LEU A 552 0.24 14.04 0.00
CA LEU A 552 -0.11 14.80 -1.20
C LEU A 552 1.11 14.95 -2.08
N ARG A 553 1.01 14.49 -3.33
CA ARG A 553 2.09 14.63 -4.30
C ARG A 553 1.97 15.90 -5.14
N TYR A 554 0.76 16.19 -5.60
CA TYR A 554 0.51 17.36 -6.46
C TYR A 554 -0.69 18.18 -5.97
N ALA A 555 -0.56 19.48 -5.96
CA ALA A 555 -1.64 20.46 -5.96
C ALA A 555 -1.69 21.17 -7.32
N ASP A 556 -2.55 22.16 -7.49
CA ASP A 556 -2.71 22.87 -8.76
C ASP A 556 -2.99 21.92 -9.94
N ASP A 557 -3.92 20.99 -9.78
CA ASP A 557 -4.15 19.89 -10.74
C ASP A 557 -5.64 19.59 -10.92
N MET A 558 -6.03 19.32 -12.15
CA MET A 558 -7.32 18.74 -12.51
C MET A 558 -7.10 17.58 -13.47
N THR A 559 -7.71 16.46 -13.20
CA THR A 559 -7.56 15.25 -14.02
C THR A 559 -8.90 14.61 -14.33
N GLU A 560 -9.12 14.30 -15.60
CA GLU A 560 -10.22 13.50 -16.12
C GLU A 560 -9.71 12.12 -16.53
N ILE A 561 -10.41 11.05 -16.17
CA ILE A 561 -10.10 9.68 -16.59
C ILE A 561 -11.35 9.01 -17.13
N LEU A 562 -11.21 8.41 -18.31
CA LEU A 562 -12.17 7.45 -18.87
C LEU A 562 -11.47 6.10 -18.96
N TRP A 563 -12.05 5.08 -18.34
CA TRP A 563 -11.52 3.73 -18.31
C TRP A 563 -12.60 2.72 -18.68
N THR A 564 -12.24 1.72 -19.46
CA THR A 564 -13.11 0.60 -19.78
C THR A 564 -12.34 -0.70 -19.86
N GLN A 565 -12.97 -1.79 -19.43
CA GLN A 565 -12.41 -3.14 -19.47
C GLN A 565 -13.47 -4.14 -19.90
N TYR A 566 -13.08 -5.06 -20.78
CA TYR A 566 -13.89 -6.22 -21.13
C TYR A 566 -13.26 -7.48 -20.57
N ASN A 567 -14.02 -8.22 -19.75
CA ASN A 567 -13.58 -9.42 -19.10
C ASN A 567 -14.26 -10.66 -19.69
N VAL A 568 -13.47 -11.65 -20.11
CA VAL A 568 -13.91 -13.00 -20.50
C VAL A 568 -13.43 -13.98 -19.42
N PRO A 569 -14.24 -14.25 -18.39
CA PRO A 569 -13.83 -15.10 -17.27
C PRO A 569 -13.94 -16.61 -17.55
N LYS A 570 -14.67 -17.00 -18.60
CA LYS A 570 -14.88 -18.41 -19.00
C LYS A 570 -13.78 -18.88 -19.94
N PRO A 571 -13.33 -20.15 -19.85
CA PRO A 571 -12.37 -20.72 -20.79
C PRO A 571 -12.90 -20.71 -22.22
N PHE A 572 -12.04 -20.34 -23.18
CA PHE A 572 -12.31 -20.41 -24.63
C PHE A 572 -11.00 -20.58 -25.40
N GLY A 573 -11.00 -21.43 -26.42
CA GLY A 573 -9.82 -21.75 -27.20
C GLY A 573 -8.65 -22.16 -26.31
N ILE A 574 -7.54 -21.46 -26.44
CA ILE A 574 -6.32 -21.69 -25.62
C ILE A 574 -6.30 -20.90 -24.31
N PHE A 575 -7.32 -20.07 -24.04
CA PHE A 575 -7.37 -19.20 -22.86
C PHE A 575 -8.31 -19.74 -21.79
N ARG A 576 -7.89 -19.65 -20.53
CA ARG A 576 -8.75 -19.84 -19.35
C ARG A 576 -9.54 -18.57 -19.04
N ARG A 577 -8.94 -17.42 -19.27
CA ARG A 577 -9.53 -16.08 -19.09
C ARG A 577 -8.74 -15.06 -19.90
N LEU A 578 -9.42 -14.00 -20.28
CA LEU A 578 -8.84 -12.88 -21.00
C LEU A 578 -9.49 -11.58 -20.54
N SER A 579 -8.72 -10.51 -20.46
CA SER A 579 -9.22 -9.15 -20.27
C SER A 579 -8.51 -8.16 -21.18
N VAL A 580 -9.28 -7.22 -21.72
CA VAL A 580 -8.79 -6.09 -22.50
C VAL A 580 -9.19 -4.83 -21.75
N GLU A 581 -8.27 -3.89 -21.64
CA GLU A 581 -8.43 -2.63 -20.92
C GLU A 581 -8.02 -1.48 -21.83
N ILE A 582 -8.81 -0.43 -21.83
CA ILE A 582 -8.51 0.81 -22.54
C ILE A 582 -8.80 1.95 -21.56
N SER A 583 -7.89 2.91 -21.48
CA SER A 583 -8.12 4.13 -20.71
C SER A 583 -7.52 5.34 -21.37
N GLN A 584 -8.07 6.49 -21.03
CA GLN A 584 -7.57 7.81 -21.40
C GLN A 584 -7.55 8.65 -20.12
N ALA A 585 -6.51 9.48 -19.97
CA ALA A 585 -6.43 10.48 -18.92
C ALA A 585 -6.00 11.83 -19.53
N THR A 586 -6.67 12.91 -19.11
CA THR A 586 -6.34 14.29 -19.52
C THR A 586 -6.10 15.11 -18.27
N SER A 587 -5.00 15.87 -18.26
CA SER A 587 -4.62 16.72 -17.13
C SER A 587 -4.63 18.19 -17.52
N PHE A 588 -5.05 19.02 -16.56
CA PHE A 588 -5.07 20.47 -16.64
C PHE A 588 -4.45 21.03 -15.35
N ASP A 589 -3.90 22.26 -15.39
CA ASP A 589 -3.68 22.99 -14.15
C ASP A 589 -5.02 23.53 -13.60
N TYR A 590 -4.99 24.11 -12.41
CA TYR A 590 -6.21 24.60 -11.78
C TYR A 590 -6.83 25.83 -12.50
N SER A 591 -6.09 26.53 -13.35
CA SER A 591 -6.61 27.59 -14.23
C SER A 591 -7.39 27.05 -15.43
N GLY A 592 -7.31 25.74 -15.69
CA GLY A 592 -7.89 25.10 -16.87
C GLY A 592 -6.97 25.04 -18.09
N LYS A 593 -5.68 25.31 -17.91
CA LYS A 593 -4.68 25.18 -18.99
C LYS A 593 -4.41 23.69 -19.22
N TYR A 594 -4.53 23.26 -20.48
CA TYR A 594 -4.26 21.86 -20.85
C TYR A 594 -2.78 21.52 -20.67
N LEU A 595 -2.50 20.50 -19.88
CA LEU A 595 -1.14 20.02 -19.60
C LEU A 595 -0.76 18.82 -20.48
N GLY A 596 -1.67 17.90 -20.77
CA GLY A 596 -1.37 16.73 -21.58
C GLY A 596 -2.44 15.65 -21.50
N MET A 597 -2.29 14.65 -22.35
CA MET A 597 -3.18 13.49 -22.40
C MET A 597 -2.38 12.20 -22.53
N SER A 598 -2.84 11.15 -21.89
CA SER A 598 -2.34 9.79 -22.06
C SER A 598 -3.45 8.84 -22.48
N GLY A 599 -3.11 7.88 -23.35
CA GLY A 599 -3.98 6.76 -23.72
C GLY A 599 -3.29 5.45 -23.39
N ASN A 600 -4.04 4.49 -22.80
CA ASN A 600 -3.49 3.20 -22.40
C ASN A 600 -4.30 2.04 -23.00
N LEU A 601 -3.60 1.01 -23.43
CA LEU A 601 -4.15 -0.28 -23.86
C LEU A 601 -3.50 -1.38 -23.03
N GLY A 602 -4.31 -2.26 -22.45
CA GLY A 602 -3.85 -3.43 -21.69
C GLY A 602 -4.52 -4.71 -22.17
N LEU A 603 -3.76 -5.76 -22.26
CA LEU A 603 -4.23 -7.12 -22.54
C LEU A 603 -3.63 -8.06 -21.50
N ARG A 604 -4.47 -8.80 -20.77
CA ARG A 604 -4.03 -9.78 -19.77
C ARG A 604 -4.78 -11.09 -19.95
N GLY A 605 -4.08 -12.21 -19.80
CA GLY A 605 -4.71 -13.50 -19.95
C GLY A 605 -3.98 -14.62 -19.23
N GLN A 606 -4.66 -15.77 -19.16
CA GLN A 606 -4.10 -17.02 -18.71
C GLN A 606 -4.43 -18.11 -19.73
N PHE A 607 -3.42 -18.86 -20.13
CA PHE A 607 -3.57 -20.00 -21.03
C PHE A 607 -4.10 -21.25 -20.30
N THR A 608 -4.58 -22.23 -21.05
CA THR A 608 -5.05 -23.52 -20.51
C THR A 608 -3.95 -24.31 -19.81
N ASN A 609 -2.66 -24.11 -20.15
CA ASN A 609 -1.50 -24.67 -19.47
C ASN A 609 -1.07 -23.89 -18.21
N PHE A 610 -1.89 -22.94 -17.74
CA PHE A 610 -1.70 -22.08 -16.58
C PHE A 610 -0.59 -21.02 -16.71
N TRP A 611 0.02 -20.87 -17.86
CA TRP A 611 0.89 -19.72 -18.09
C TRP A 611 0.04 -18.46 -18.17
N SER A 612 0.55 -17.37 -17.60
CA SER A 612 -0.10 -16.07 -17.64
C SER A 612 0.74 -15.08 -18.43
N PHE A 613 0.08 -14.19 -19.14
CA PHE A 613 0.73 -13.13 -19.89
C PHE A 613 0.02 -11.79 -19.66
N GLY A 614 0.75 -10.72 -19.88
CA GLY A 614 0.25 -9.36 -19.94
C GLY A 614 1.03 -8.58 -20.99
N PHE A 615 0.33 -7.77 -21.74
CA PHE A 615 0.89 -6.77 -22.64
C PHE A 615 0.20 -5.45 -22.36
N GLY A 616 0.94 -4.36 -22.36
CA GLY A 616 0.36 -3.02 -22.26
C GLY A 616 1.19 -2.00 -23.00
N SER A 617 0.51 -0.97 -23.48
CA SER A 617 1.12 0.20 -24.10
C SER A 617 0.44 1.45 -23.61
N SER A 618 1.19 2.51 -23.37
CA SER A 618 0.69 3.85 -23.13
C SER A 618 1.33 4.83 -24.08
N VAL A 619 0.53 5.72 -24.63
CA VAL A 619 0.98 6.83 -25.47
C VAL A 619 0.68 8.12 -24.75
N ASN A 620 1.70 8.96 -24.54
CA ASN A 620 1.56 10.29 -23.98
C ASN A 620 1.71 11.30 -25.09
N THR A 621 0.81 12.27 -25.15
CA THR A 621 0.98 13.44 -26.05
C THR A 621 2.15 14.29 -25.59
N SER A 622 2.60 15.23 -26.41
CA SER A 622 3.44 16.31 -25.90
C SER A 622 2.72 17.02 -24.74
N SER A 623 3.39 17.18 -23.61
CA SER A 623 2.83 17.70 -22.37
C SER A 623 3.54 18.96 -21.90
N LEU A 624 2.82 19.78 -21.14
CA LEU A 624 3.40 20.90 -20.40
C LEU A 624 3.64 20.44 -18.95
N GLU A 625 4.91 20.35 -18.56
CA GLU A 625 5.31 19.90 -17.24
C GLU A 625 5.60 21.08 -16.33
N LYS A 626 4.91 21.16 -15.22
CA LYS A 626 5.04 22.23 -14.23
C LYS A 626 6.12 21.96 -13.16
N THR A 627 6.67 20.77 -13.14
CA THR A 627 7.62 20.32 -12.10
C THR A 627 9.03 20.06 -12.63
N LEU A 628 9.23 20.06 -13.94
CA LEU A 628 10.52 19.74 -14.55
C LEU A 628 11.60 20.75 -14.12
N LEU A 629 11.28 22.04 -14.09
CA LEU A 629 12.19 23.13 -13.75
C LEU A 629 12.10 23.57 -12.28
N ARG A 630 11.51 22.74 -11.42
CA ARG A 630 11.48 22.90 -9.95
C ARG A 630 11.14 24.32 -9.47
N GLY A 631 10.07 24.89 -10.01
CA GLY A 631 9.62 26.26 -9.71
C GLY A 631 9.82 27.23 -10.84
N GLY A 632 10.50 26.84 -11.92
CA GLY A 632 10.57 27.58 -13.16
C GLY A 632 9.31 27.47 -14.02
N PRO A 633 9.30 28.09 -15.21
CA PRO A 633 8.15 28.09 -16.11
C PRO A 633 7.77 26.68 -16.60
N LEU A 634 6.55 26.53 -17.10
CA LEU A 634 6.12 25.30 -17.78
C LEU A 634 7.10 24.89 -18.86
N PHE A 635 7.46 23.62 -18.88
CA PHE A 635 8.32 23.07 -19.91
C PHE A 635 7.54 22.11 -20.82
N ARG A 636 7.66 22.27 -22.13
CA ARG A 636 7.03 21.36 -23.09
C ARG A 636 7.87 20.11 -23.26
N SER A 637 7.43 18.99 -22.69
CA SER A 637 8.04 17.66 -22.92
C SER A 637 7.52 17.04 -24.21
N PRO A 638 8.37 16.39 -25.01
CA PRO A 638 7.91 15.69 -26.22
C PRO A 638 6.97 14.51 -25.90
N ALA A 639 6.26 14.06 -26.93
CA ALA A 639 5.41 12.87 -26.81
C ALA A 639 6.25 11.60 -26.51
N GLY A 640 5.62 10.57 -25.96
CA GLY A 640 6.30 9.32 -25.68
C GLY A 640 5.40 8.11 -25.72
N ILE A 641 5.98 6.95 -25.94
CA ILE A 641 5.31 5.66 -25.89
C ILE A 641 6.01 4.75 -24.88
N ASN A 642 5.23 4.14 -24.02
CA ASN A 642 5.71 3.06 -23.15
C ASN A 642 5.03 1.76 -23.56
N ALA A 643 5.79 0.68 -23.65
CA ALA A 643 5.27 -0.66 -23.86
C ALA A 643 5.85 -1.63 -22.84
N TYR A 644 5.05 -2.57 -22.37
CA TYR A 644 5.53 -3.65 -21.52
C TYR A 644 4.95 -5.00 -21.93
N ALA A 645 5.72 -6.03 -21.70
CA ALA A 645 5.30 -7.41 -21.83
C ALA A 645 5.68 -8.19 -20.55
N HIS A 646 4.77 -9.01 -20.10
CA HIS A 646 4.96 -9.88 -18.94
C HIS A 646 4.53 -11.29 -19.30
N ILE A 647 5.32 -12.27 -18.88
CA ILE A 647 4.97 -13.69 -18.99
C ILE A 647 5.34 -14.40 -17.67
N SER A 648 4.52 -15.33 -17.23
CA SER A 648 4.84 -16.20 -16.10
C SER A 648 4.43 -17.62 -16.38
N THR A 649 5.29 -18.55 -15.96
CA THR A 649 5.02 -19.99 -16.06
C THR A 649 4.00 -20.44 -15.01
N ASP A 650 3.63 -21.70 -15.02
CA ASP A 650 2.70 -22.29 -14.04
C ASP A 650 3.27 -22.22 -12.62
N ARG A 651 2.70 -21.37 -11.77
CA ARG A 651 3.10 -21.14 -10.38
C ARG A 651 2.82 -22.31 -9.43
N LYS A 652 2.11 -23.34 -9.90
CA LYS A 652 1.85 -24.57 -9.13
C LYS A 652 3.07 -25.48 -9.07
N LYS A 653 3.98 -25.34 -10.04
CA LYS A 653 5.22 -26.11 -10.09
C LYS A 653 6.18 -25.71 -8.97
N ASN A 654 7.06 -26.65 -8.58
CA ASN A 654 8.09 -26.37 -7.60
C ASN A 654 9.11 -25.32 -8.09
N PHE A 655 9.34 -25.30 -9.39
CA PHE A 655 10.07 -24.20 -10.05
C PHE A 655 9.13 -23.43 -10.95
N SER A 656 9.11 -22.11 -10.78
CA SER A 656 8.37 -21.19 -11.64
C SER A 656 9.18 -19.94 -11.89
N THR A 657 9.00 -19.35 -13.07
CA THR A 657 9.66 -18.11 -13.46
C THR A 657 8.66 -17.12 -14.03
N SER A 658 8.96 -15.85 -13.87
CA SER A 658 8.31 -14.78 -14.61
C SER A 658 9.32 -13.79 -15.15
N ALA A 659 9.03 -13.23 -16.32
CA ALA A 659 9.79 -12.18 -16.95
C ALA A 659 8.89 -10.98 -17.23
N MET A 660 9.38 -9.80 -16.99
CA MET A 660 8.76 -8.54 -17.36
C MET A 660 9.80 -7.66 -18.05
N ILE A 661 9.44 -7.16 -19.20
CA ILE A 661 10.24 -6.22 -20.00
C ILE A 661 9.38 -5.00 -20.23
N SER A 662 9.93 -3.82 -20.02
CA SER A 662 9.29 -2.58 -20.41
C SER A 662 10.28 -1.65 -21.12
N TYR A 663 9.76 -0.93 -22.09
CA TYR A 663 10.51 0.03 -22.88
C TYR A 663 9.72 1.32 -23.03
N PHE A 664 10.32 2.43 -22.63
CA PHE A 664 9.82 3.77 -22.90
C PHE A 664 10.69 4.43 -23.97
N TYR A 665 10.05 5.05 -24.95
CA TYR A 665 10.69 5.85 -25.97
C TYR A 665 9.99 7.21 -26.08
N GLY A 666 10.76 8.27 -25.91
CA GLY A 666 10.34 9.66 -26.13
C GLY A 666 10.68 10.15 -27.52
N ALA A 667 9.75 10.87 -28.16
CA ALA A 667 10.02 11.57 -29.41
C ALA A 667 11.21 12.52 -29.23
N GLU A 668 11.87 12.92 -30.31
CA GLU A 668 13.11 13.70 -30.26
C GLU A 668 14.25 13.05 -29.47
N ASN A 669 14.14 11.75 -29.18
CA ASN A 669 15.07 11.01 -28.34
C ASN A 669 15.27 11.60 -26.93
N PHE A 670 14.32 12.44 -26.46
CA PHE A 670 14.52 13.14 -25.19
C PHE A 670 14.65 12.21 -23.99
N LYS A 671 14.09 11.00 -24.10
CA LYS A 671 14.16 9.99 -23.05
C LYS A 671 13.99 8.58 -23.60
N SER A 672 14.84 7.67 -23.15
CA SER A 672 14.63 6.23 -23.31
C SER A 672 14.78 5.56 -21.96
N ARG A 673 13.99 4.50 -21.70
CA ARG A 673 14.12 3.67 -20.50
C ARG A 673 13.80 2.23 -20.82
N GLN A 674 14.72 1.37 -20.48
CA GLN A 674 14.59 -0.08 -20.61
C GLN A 674 14.60 -0.68 -19.21
N ASN A 675 13.67 -1.59 -18.93
CA ASN A 675 13.63 -2.27 -17.65
C ASN A 675 13.39 -3.76 -17.89
N TYR A 676 14.27 -4.59 -17.34
CA TYR A 676 14.28 -6.04 -17.43
C TYR A 676 14.17 -6.61 -16.02
N SER A 677 13.13 -7.35 -15.71
CA SER A 677 12.95 -7.97 -14.41
C SER A 677 12.56 -9.43 -14.56
N PHE A 678 13.31 -10.29 -13.87
CA PHE A 678 13.05 -11.72 -13.83
C PHE A 678 12.72 -12.12 -12.39
N THR A 679 11.88 -13.10 -12.22
CA THR A 679 11.63 -13.71 -10.91
C THR A 679 11.73 -15.20 -11.04
N PHE A 680 12.63 -15.81 -10.28
CA PHE A 680 12.78 -17.25 -10.15
C PHE A 680 12.28 -17.65 -8.78
N THR A 681 11.34 -18.59 -8.73
CA THR A 681 10.84 -19.14 -7.46
C THR A 681 11.06 -20.64 -7.48
N TYR A 682 11.78 -21.13 -6.46
CA TYR A 682 12.06 -22.54 -6.27
C TYR A 682 11.57 -23.01 -4.90
N ARG A 683 10.89 -24.14 -4.88
CA ARG A 683 10.43 -24.83 -3.67
C ARG A 683 11.01 -26.23 -3.63
N PRO A 684 12.19 -26.42 -3.00
CA PRO A 684 12.80 -27.75 -2.88
C PRO A 684 11.95 -28.71 -2.05
N MET A 685 11.18 -28.16 -1.10
CA MET A 685 10.23 -28.88 -0.26
C MET A 685 9.06 -27.96 0.13
N ASP A 686 7.98 -28.51 0.69
CA ASP A 686 6.78 -27.76 1.06
C ASP A 686 7.00 -26.65 2.10
N ARG A 687 8.08 -26.75 2.89
CA ARG A 687 8.43 -25.81 3.97
C ARG A 687 9.40 -24.72 3.55
N ILE A 688 10.04 -24.84 2.39
CA ILE A 688 11.06 -23.88 1.93
C ILE A 688 10.61 -23.26 0.61
N ARG A 689 10.70 -21.93 0.57
CA ARG A 689 10.54 -21.14 -0.65
C ARG A 689 11.75 -20.24 -0.82
N ILE A 690 12.40 -20.33 -1.98
CA ILE A 690 13.49 -19.47 -2.40
C ILE A 690 12.99 -18.63 -3.57
N SER A 691 13.17 -17.32 -3.50
CA SER A 691 12.82 -16.39 -4.59
C SER A 691 13.99 -15.48 -4.89
N LEU A 692 14.42 -15.45 -6.14
CA LEU A 692 15.45 -14.56 -6.65
C LEU A 692 14.85 -13.66 -7.71
N ARG A 693 15.02 -12.35 -7.56
CA ARG A 693 14.45 -11.34 -8.46
C ARG A 693 15.49 -10.33 -8.92
N PRO A 694 16.32 -10.65 -9.94
CA PRO A 694 17.18 -9.67 -10.57
C PRO A 694 16.39 -8.70 -11.44
N SER A 695 16.80 -7.45 -11.44
CA SER A 695 16.26 -6.37 -12.27
C SER A 695 17.39 -5.47 -12.75
N LEU A 696 17.32 -5.10 -14.02
CA LEU A 696 18.23 -4.18 -14.68
C LEU A 696 17.43 -3.05 -15.28
N ARG A 697 17.86 -1.81 -15.06
CA ARG A 697 17.28 -0.62 -15.65
C ARG A 697 18.34 0.24 -16.29
N PHE A 698 18.09 0.64 -17.51
CA PHE A 698 18.89 1.60 -18.28
C PHE A 698 17.98 2.79 -18.58
N THR A 699 18.41 4.00 -18.23
CA THR A 699 17.66 5.22 -18.49
C THR A 699 18.62 6.24 -19.09
N ASN A 700 18.30 6.72 -20.28
CA ASN A 700 18.89 7.93 -20.83
C ASN A 700 17.80 9.02 -20.82
N ASN A 701 18.09 10.17 -20.23
CA ASN A 701 17.13 11.28 -20.13
C ASN A 701 17.87 12.61 -20.40
N GLN A 702 17.55 13.25 -21.51
CA GLN A 702 18.18 14.51 -21.94
C GLN A 702 17.69 15.73 -21.14
N LEU A 703 16.63 15.59 -20.37
CA LEU A 703 15.96 16.67 -19.64
C LEU A 703 16.03 16.45 -18.11
N GLN A 704 17.16 15.95 -17.60
CA GLN A 704 17.35 15.84 -16.16
C GLN A 704 17.70 17.21 -15.59
N TYR A 705 16.90 17.67 -14.61
CA TYR A 705 17.18 18.93 -13.89
C TYR A 705 18.49 18.85 -13.12
N ILE A 706 19.27 19.89 -13.18
CA ILE A 706 20.52 20.06 -12.43
C ILE A 706 20.33 21.14 -11.37
N ASP A 707 20.20 22.41 -11.79
CA ASP A 707 20.14 23.53 -10.87
C ASP A 707 19.50 24.76 -11.51
N VAL A 708 19.31 25.79 -10.69
CA VAL A 708 18.96 27.14 -11.12
C VAL A 708 20.01 28.11 -10.61
N LEU A 709 20.55 28.94 -11.52
CA LEU A 709 21.52 30.00 -11.18
C LEU A 709 20.91 31.36 -11.48
N ASP A 710 21.05 32.31 -10.55
CA ASP A 710 20.76 33.71 -10.84
C ASP A 710 21.96 34.31 -11.59
N ILE A 711 21.75 34.58 -12.85
CA ILE A 711 22.77 35.20 -13.71
C ILE A 711 22.22 36.54 -14.18
N GLU A 712 22.90 37.62 -13.77
CA GLU A 712 22.49 39.01 -14.06
C GLU A 712 21.06 39.35 -13.59
N GLY A 713 20.59 38.81 -12.46
CA GLY A 713 19.25 39.01 -11.93
C GLY A 713 18.17 38.20 -12.67
N GLN A 714 18.55 37.18 -13.40
CA GLN A 714 17.64 36.28 -14.13
C GLN A 714 17.92 34.81 -13.77
N ASP A 715 16.91 34.11 -13.32
CA ASP A 715 16.98 32.68 -13.11
C ASP A 715 17.25 31.94 -14.42
N LYS A 716 18.34 31.20 -14.49
CA LYS A 716 18.68 30.29 -15.60
C LYS A 716 18.56 28.85 -15.09
N TYR A 717 17.70 28.08 -15.70
CA TYR A 717 17.41 26.68 -15.35
C TYR A 717 18.29 25.76 -16.16
N PHE A 718 19.09 24.94 -15.49
CA PHE A 718 20.04 24.02 -16.13
C PHE A 718 19.49 22.60 -16.13
N LEU A 719 19.63 21.97 -17.27
CA LEU A 719 19.32 20.57 -17.53
C LEU A 719 20.57 19.88 -18.08
N ALA A 720 20.67 18.56 -17.89
CA ALA A 720 21.69 17.77 -18.55
C ALA A 720 21.11 16.42 -19.02
N GLU A 721 21.83 15.74 -19.85
CA GLU A 721 21.57 14.35 -20.21
C GLU A 721 22.17 13.44 -19.16
N ILE A 722 21.36 12.54 -18.57
CA ILE A 722 21.83 11.49 -17.67
C ILE A 722 21.79 10.13 -18.35
N ASP A 723 22.91 9.37 -18.29
CA ASP A 723 22.95 7.93 -18.53
C ASP A 723 22.96 7.20 -17.19
N GLN A 724 21.80 6.69 -16.78
CA GLN A 724 21.62 6.00 -15.50
C GLN A 724 21.50 4.50 -15.71
N LYS A 725 22.31 3.73 -14.97
CA LYS A 725 22.26 2.27 -14.94
C LYS A 725 21.95 1.82 -13.51
N THR A 726 20.93 0.99 -13.36
CA THR A 726 20.56 0.47 -12.04
C THR A 726 20.45 -1.05 -12.09
N PHE A 727 21.18 -1.73 -11.21
CA PHE A 727 21.04 -3.14 -10.94
C PHE A 727 20.50 -3.35 -9.53
N VAL A 728 19.48 -4.20 -9.40
CA VAL A 728 18.98 -4.64 -8.11
C VAL A 728 18.63 -6.12 -8.16
N THR A 729 19.00 -6.85 -7.13
CA THR A 729 18.59 -8.25 -6.99
C THR A 729 18.00 -8.46 -5.60
N GLN A 730 16.83 -9.08 -5.51
CA GLN A 730 16.23 -9.46 -4.24
C GLN A 730 16.29 -10.98 -4.08
N LEU A 731 16.97 -11.44 -3.05
CA LEU A 731 16.93 -12.83 -2.60
C LEU A 731 16.02 -12.93 -1.37
N ARG A 732 15.02 -13.80 -1.43
CA ARG A 732 14.20 -14.16 -0.28
C ARG A 732 14.22 -15.66 -0.06
N ILE A 733 14.44 -16.06 1.18
CA ILE A 733 14.35 -17.44 1.62
C ILE A 733 13.39 -17.50 2.79
N ASP A 734 12.28 -18.20 2.61
CA ASP A 734 11.28 -18.42 3.64
C ASP A 734 11.35 -19.89 4.06
N TYR A 735 11.67 -20.15 5.32
CA TYR A 735 11.62 -21.48 5.91
C TYR A 735 10.62 -21.51 7.07
N SER A 736 9.50 -22.19 6.88
CA SER A 736 8.46 -22.35 7.89
C SER A 736 8.53 -23.77 8.48
N PHE A 737 8.99 -23.90 9.71
CA PHE A 737 9.04 -25.17 10.42
C PHE A 737 7.64 -25.62 10.81
N THR A 738 6.85 -24.67 11.32
CA THR A 738 5.43 -24.77 11.65
C THR A 738 4.74 -23.48 11.24
N PRO A 739 3.40 -23.39 11.27
CA PRO A 739 2.73 -22.10 11.05
C PRO A 739 3.15 -21.01 12.05
N ASP A 740 3.60 -21.43 13.25
CA ASP A 740 3.94 -20.55 14.37
C ASP A 740 5.44 -20.26 14.49
N PHE A 741 6.31 -21.04 13.81
CA PHE A 741 7.76 -20.83 13.83
C PHE A 741 8.36 -20.79 12.42
N SER A 742 8.99 -19.67 12.07
CA SER A 742 9.61 -19.43 10.76
C SER A 742 10.93 -18.68 10.86
N ILE A 743 11.81 -18.93 9.90
CA ILE A 743 13.03 -18.15 9.65
C ILE A 743 12.94 -17.59 8.23
N GLN A 744 13.18 -16.31 8.09
CA GLN A 744 13.12 -15.59 6.82
C GLN A 744 14.43 -14.84 6.62
N TYR A 745 14.98 -14.95 5.43
CA TYR A 745 16.13 -14.16 4.98
C TYR A 745 15.74 -13.30 3.79
N TYR A 746 16.13 -12.05 3.83
CA TYR A 746 16.08 -11.10 2.75
C TYR A 746 17.47 -10.54 2.49
N GLY A 747 17.90 -10.46 1.23
CA GLY A 747 19.13 -9.82 0.85
C GLY A 747 18.94 -9.06 -0.46
N GLN A 748 19.46 -7.82 -0.53
CA GLN A 748 19.31 -6.95 -1.68
C GLN A 748 20.59 -6.18 -1.95
N PRO A 749 21.46 -6.64 -2.89
CA PRO A 749 22.44 -5.77 -3.51
C PRO A 749 21.75 -4.79 -4.46
N PHE A 750 22.15 -3.54 -4.39
CA PHE A 750 21.67 -2.40 -5.17
C PHE A 750 22.85 -1.59 -5.68
N ILE A 751 22.94 -1.37 -6.98
CA ILE A 751 23.93 -0.55 -7.66
C ILE A 751 23.20 0.45 -8.54
N SER A 752 23.48 1.72 -8.40
CA SER A 752 22.97 2.76 -9.30
C SER A 752 24.05 3.77 -9.63
N THR A 753 24.29 3.99 -10.91
CA THR A 753 25.22 5.00 -11.42
C THR A 753 24.49 5.99 -12.29
N GLY A 754 24.93 7.23 -12.29
CA GLY A 754 24.44 8.28 -13.17
C GLY A 754 25.60 9.14 -13.65
N GLU A 755 25.81 9.14 -14.95
CA GLU A 755 26.84 9.96 -15.63
C GLU A 755 26.12 11.06 -16.41
N TYR A 756 26.53 12.31 -16.22
CA TYR A 756 25.89 13.46 -16.81
C TYR A 756 26.73 14.08 -17.92
N SER A 757 26.06 14.54 -18.95
CA SER A 757 26.67 15.16 -20.13
C SER A 757 25.70 16.11 -20.80
N ASN A 758 26.14 16.78 -21.88
CA ASN A 758 25.29 17.63 -22.70
C ASN A 758 24.49 18.66 -21.88
N PHE A 759 25.19 19.39 -21.00
CA PHE A 759 24.59 20.45 -20.21
C PHE A 759 23.95 21.51 -21.08
N LYS A 760 22.85 22.05 -20.64
CA LYS A 760 22.06 23.04 -21.38
C LYS A 760 21.28 23.95 -20.44
N TYR A 761 21.05 25.20 -20.81
CA TYR A 761 20.17 26.05 -20.06
C TYR A 761 18.93 26.41 -20.88
N VAL A 762 17.81 26.54 -20.19
CA VAL A 762 16.50 26.78 -20.78
C VAL A 762 16.40 28.21 -21.31
N THR A 763 15.92 28.38 -22.54
CA THR A 763 15.74 29.69 -23.19
C THR A 763 14.27 29.96 -23.57
N ASN A 764 13.59 28.99 -24.18
CA ASN A 764 12.19 29.13 -24.57
C ASN A 764 11.46 27.80 -24.24
N PRO A 765 11.05 27.60 -22.99
CA PRO A 765 10.62 26.27 -22.48
C PRO A 765 9.40 25.71 -23.19
N ILE A 766 8.53 26.52 -23.78
CA ILE A 766 7.30 26.11 -24.47
C ILE A 766 7.40 26.07 -25.98
N ALA A 767 8.59 26.33 -26.54
CA ALA A 767 8.81 26.34 -28.00
C ALA A 767 8.30 25.07 -28.66
N ASN A 768 7.74 25.17 -29.87
CA ASN A 768 7.26 24.04 -30.62
C ASN A 768 8.39 23.12 -31.06
N GLN A 769 9.48 23.69 -31.57
CA GLN A 769 10.69 22.95 -31.93
C GLN A 769 11.44 22.60 -30.65
N TYR A 770 11.86 21.36 -30.53
CA TYR A 770 12.54 20.82 -29.32
C TYR A 770 13.87 21.57 -29.06
N THR A 771 14.65 21.76 -30.09
CA THR A 771 15.97 22.43 -30.04
C THR A 771 15.92 23.91 -29.65
N ASP A 772 14.78 24.56 -29.79
CA ASP A 772 14.62 25.99 -29.46
C ASP A 772 14.36 26.22 -27.97
N ARG A 773 14.11 25.14 -27.21
CA ARG A 773 13.76 25.20 -25.77
C ARG A 773 14.94 25.50 -24.88
N PHE A 774 16.15 25.23 -25.36
CA PHE A 774 17.38 25.34 -24.57
C PHE A 774 18.57 25.67 -25.48
N LYS A 775 19.66 26.09 -24.86
CA LYS A 775 20.98 26.19 -25.50
C LYS A 775 21.95 25.26 -24.77
N ILE A 776 22.82 24.61 -25.53
CA ILE A 776 23.88 23.79 -25.01
C ILE A 776 24.96 24.70 -24.41
N THR A 777 25.48 24.29 -23.25
CA THR A 777 26.68 24.85 -22.62
C THR A 777 27.66 23.77 -22.29
N ASN A 778 28.92 24.10 -22.23
CA ASN A 778 29.96 23.15 -21.84
C ASN A 778 30.65 23.69 -20.59
N PRO A 779 30.29 23.24 -19.39
CA PRO A 779 30.98 23.62 -18.19
C PRO A 779 32.47 23.32 -18.27
N ASP A 780 33.32 24.11 -17.64
CA ASP A 780 34.74 23.83 -17.50
C ASP A 780 35.00 22.68 -16.49
N ALA A 781 36.26 22.41 -16.17
CA ALA A 781 36.64 21.31 -15.26
C ALA A 781 36.12 21.47 -13.82
N ASP A 782 35.84 22.74 -13.43
CA ASP A 782 35.29 23.10 -12.12
C ASP A 782 33.78 23.35 -12.17
N TYR A 783 33.10 22.91 -13.25
CA TYR A 783 31.68 23.12 -13.53
C TYR A 783 31.26 24.60 -13.66
N GLY A 784 32.20 25.51 -13.98
CA GLY A 784 31.91 26.88 -14.35
C GLY A 784 31.23 26.97 -15.71
N VAL A 785 30.21 27.80 -15.83
CA VAL A 785 29.44 28.03 -17.07
C VAL A 785 29.60 29.47 -17.56
N ASP A 786 29.90 29.62 -18.86
CA ASP A 786 29.92 30.88 -19.61
C ASP A 786 28.77 30.84 -20.60
N ILE A 787 27.66 31.52 -20.31
CA ILE A 787 26.45 31.43 -21.12
C ILE A 787 26.37 32.52 -22.20
N ASN A 788 27.15 33.61 -22.05
CA ASN A 788 27.21 34.72 -22.98
C ASN A 788 28.39 34.58 -23.96
N ASN A 789 29.29 33.59 -23.71
CA ASN A 789 30.52 33.31 -24.49
C ASN A 789 31.51 34.49 -24.51
N ASP A 790 31.66 35.23 -23.42
CA ASP A 790 32.62 36.32 -23.31
C ASP A 790 33.98 35.90 -22.74
N GLY A 791 34.10 34.62 -22.37
CA GLY A 791 35.31 33.99 -21.77
C GLY A 791 35.42 34.11 -20.28
N ASN A 792 34.41 34.64 -19.60
CA ASN A 792 34.29 34.68 -18.13
C ASN A 792 33.25 33.67 -17.65
N VAL A 793 33.45 33.11 -16.46
CA VAL A 793 32.47 32.23 -15.84
C VAL A 793 31.34 33.07 -15.24
N ASP A 794 30.09 32.82 -15.67
CA ASP A 794 28.88 33.48 -15.18
C ASP A 794 28.35 32.85 -13.89
N GLY A 795 28.69 31.57 -13.60
CA GLY A 795 28.28 30.84 -12.41
C GLY A 795 28.83 29.42 -12.37
N TYR A 796 28.63 28.72 -11.25
CA TYR A 796 29.13 27.37 -11.07
C TYR A 796 27.98 26.39 -10.79
N LEU A 797 27.97 25.28 -11.51
CA LEU A 797 27.14 24.13 -11.21
C LEU A 797 27.89 23.17 -10.26
N TYR A 798 27.24 22.24 -9.68
CA TYR A 798 27.90 21.13 -8.97
C TYR A 798 28.08 19.92 -9.87
N ASN A 799 29.03 19.02 -9.52
CA ASN A 799 29.15 17.74 -10.21
C ASN A 799 27.95 16.85 -9.88
N PRO A 800 27.04 16.56 -10.82
CA PRO A 800 25.86 15.74 -10.56
C PRO A 800 26.09 14.23 -10.69
N ASP A 801 27.30 13.82 -11.15
CA ASP A 801 27.63 12.40 -11.33
C ASP A 801 27.57 11.66 -10.00
N PHE A 802 27.06 10.45 -10.01
CA PHE A 802 26.97 9.65 -8.81
C PHE A 802 27.14 8.15 -9.06
N LYS A 803 27.68 7.48 -8.05
CA LYS A 803 27.60 6.04 -7.89
C LYS A 803 27.11 5.74 -6.46
N PHE A 804 26.09 4.91 -6.35
CA PHE A 804 25.51 4.47 -5.10
C PHE A 804 25.50 2.95 -5.04
N LEU A 805 26.25 2.40 -4.09
CA LEU A 805 26.33 0.98 -3.81
C LEU A 805 25.68 0.70 -2.46
N GLN A 806 24.76 -0.25 -2.39
CA GLN A 806 24.14 -0.64 -1.13
C GLN A 806 23.85 -2.14 -1.08
N PHE A 807 24.19 -2.77 0.04
CA PHE A 807 23.73 -4.11 0.36
C PHE A 807 22.91 -4.07 1.65
N GLN A 808 21.63 -4.41 1.54
CA GLN A 808 20.76 -4.59 2.69
C GLN A 808 20.44 -6.07 2.86
N SER A 809 20.54 -6.58 4.08
CA SER A 809 20.03 -7.89 4.41
C SER A 809 19.34 -7.94 5.75
N ASN A 810 18.40 -8.87 5.89
CA ASN A 810 17.62 -9.06 7.10
C ASN A 810 17.33 -10.53 7.31
N LEU A 811 17.73 -11.08 8.45
CA LEU A 811 17.43 -12.42 8.90
C LEU A 811 16.47 -12.32 10.09
N VAL A 812 15.28 -12.88 9.97
CA VAL A 812 14.24 -12.83 10.99
C VAL A 812 13.84 -14.23 11.40
N ALA A 813 14.02 -14.58 12.65
CA ALA A 813 13.37 -15.74 13.28
C ALA A 813 12.17 -15.24 14.08
N ARG A 814 10.99 -15.77 13.77
CA ARG A 814 9.73 -15.45 14.45
C ARG A 814 9.14 -16.72 15.06
N TRP A 815 8.84 -16.66 16.34
CA TRP A 815 8.19 -17.73 17.05
C TRP A 815 7.00 -17.24 17.88
N GLU A 816 5.81 -17.65 17.49
CA GLU A 816 4.58 -17.46 18.27
C GLU A 816 4.44 -18.62 19.24
N TYR A 817 5.01 -18.50 20.45
CA TYR A 817 5.08 -19.58 21.45
C TYR A 817 3.75 -19.79 22.19
N LYS A 818 2.86 -18.78 22.14
CA LYS A 818 1.44 -18.83 22.54
C LYS A 818 0.63 -17.92 21.62
N PRO A 819 -0.67 -18.15 21.43
CA PRO A 819 -1.50 -17.26 20.61
C PRO A 819 -1.38 -15.79 21.03
N GLY A 820 -0.86 -14.96 20.13
CA GLY A 820 -0.62 -13.53 20.35
C GLY A 820 0.64 -13.19 21.17
N SER A 821 1.48 -14.16 21.56
CA SER A 821 2.74 -13.96 22.26
C SER A 821 3.90 -14.38 21.38
N ILE A 822 4.81 -13.47 21.06
CA ILE A 822 5.78 -13.66 20.00
C ILE A 822 7.19 -13.28 20.47
N VAL A 823 8.17 -14.08 20.05
CA VAL A 823 9.60 -13.75 20.08
C VAL A 823 10.07 -13.46 18.66
N TYR A 824 10.77 -12.36 18.47
CA TYR A 824 11.53 -12.05 17.29
C TYR A 824 13.01 -12.00 17.61
N LEU A 825 13.82 -12.62 16.76
CA LEU A 825 15.27 -12.45 16.69
C LEU A 825 15.56 -11.92 15.31
N VAL A 826 16.14 -10.74 15.24
CA VAL A 826 16.42 -10.05 13.97
C VAL A 826 17.90 -9.74 13.88
N TRP A 827 18.50 -10.02 12.74
CA TRP A 827 19.82 -9.54 12.34
C TRP A 827 19.67 -8.78 11.05
N SER A 828 19.82 -7.47 11.12
CA SER A 828 19.86 -6.59 9.95
C SER A 828 21.28 -6.18 9.67
N GLN A 829 21.63 -6.10 8.38
CA GLN A 829 22.94 -5.62 7.94
C GLN A 829 22.74 -4.64 6.79
N ASN A 830 23.41 -3.50 6.89
CA ASN A 830 23.48 -2.50 5.84
C ASN A 830 24.95 -2.20 5.51
N LYS A 831 25.28 -2.12 4.24
CA LYS A 831 26.56 -1.64 3.70
C LYS A 831 26.24 -0.60 2.66
N THR A 832 26.79 0.59 2.79
CA THR A 832 26.53 1.69 1.85
C THR A 832 27.85 2.34 1.48
N ASP A 833 28.05 2.62 0.19
CA ASP A 833 29.22 3.29 -0.33
C ASP A 833 28.87 4.25 -1.46
N PHE A 834 29.68 5.30 -1.59
CA PHE A 834 29.59 6.34 -2.61
C PHE A 834 30.96 6.51 -3.30
N PRO A 835 31.36 5.57 -4.17
CA PRO A 835 32.65 5.65 -4.83
C PRO A 835 32.80 6.92 -5.69
N SER A 836 34.00 7.45 -5.78
CA SER A 836 34.32 8.59 -6.62
C SER A 836 34.44 8.28 -8.12
N THR A 837 34.40 6.99 -8.49
CA THR A 837 34.37 6.53 -9.89
C THR A 837 32.93 6.24 -10.29
N TYR A 838 32.38 6.93 -11.27
CA TYR A 838 30.95 6.91 -11.58
C TYR A 838 30.54 5.86 -12.62
N ALA A 839 31.47 5.34 -13.40
CA ALA A 839 31.20 4.33 -14.42
C ALA A 839 30.69 3.01 -13.81
N PHE A 840 29.69 2.40 -14.42
CA PHE A 840 29.15 1.11 -14.00
C PHE A 840 30.08 -0.03 -14.38
N ASP A 841 30.64 -0.74 -13.37
CA ASP A 841 31.36 -1.99 -13.52
C ASP A 841 30.81 -3.02 -12.55
N PHE A 842 30.02 -3.96 -13.06
CA PHE A 842 29.30 -4.92 -12.23
C PHE A 842 30.21 -5.72 -11.28
N ASN A 843 31.37 -6.16 -11.74
CA ASN A 843 32.27 -7.01 -10.94
C ASN A 843 32.93 -6.18 -9.84
N GLN A 844 33.48 -5.02 -10.21
CA GLN A 844 34.12 -4.13 -9.26
C GLN A 844 33.12 -3.58 -8.26
N ASP A 845 31.93 -3.13 -8.72
CA ASP A 845 30.90 -2.57 -7.89
C ASP A 845 30.35 -3.58 -6.83
N ILE A 846 30.29 -4.88 -7.19
CA ILE A 846 29.94 -5.94 -6.24
C ILE A 846 31.06 -6.16 -5.23
N GLU A 847 32.32 -6.16 -5.66
CA GLU A 847 33.48 -6.32 -4.77
C GLU A 847 33.56 -5.14 -3.79
N ASP A 848 33.48 -3.91 -4.29
CA ASP A 848 33.50 -2.69 -3.50
C ASP A 848 32.37 -2.68 -2.45
N MET A 849 31.13 -2.97 -2.88
CA MET A 849 29.97 -3.05 -1.99
C MET A 849 30.16 -4.05 -0.84
N PHE A 850 30.77 -5.24 -1.10
CA PHE A 850 30.98 -6.22 -0.05
C PHE A 850 32.24 -5.96 0.78
N SER A 851 33.16 -5.10 0.34
CA SER A 851 34.35 -4.68 1.09
C SER A 851 34.03 -3.68 2.20
N VAL A 852 32.93 -2.92 2.09
CA VAL A 852 32.49 -1.93 3.07
C VAL A 852 32.25 -2.58 4.43
N PHE A 853 32.66 -1.90 5.52
CA PHE A 853 32.35 -2.34 6.87
C PHE A 853 30.82 -2.34 7.07
N PRO A 854 30.22 -3.40 7.61
CA PRO A 854 28.79 -3.49 7.75
C PRO A 854 28.27 -2.74 8.99
N HIS A 855 27.20 -1.98 8.83
CA HIS A 855 26.36 -1.63 9.96
C HIS A 855 25.46 -2.83 10.28
N ASN A 856 25.69 -3.48 11.41
CA ASN A 856 24.90 -4.61 11.89
C ASN A 856 23.99 -4.19 13.04
N VAL A 857 22.75 -4.62 13.02
CA VAL A 857 21.78 -4.46 14.09
C VAL A 857 21.28 -5.84 14.50
N PHE A 858 21.50 -6.22 15.74
CA PHE A 858 20.96 -7.43 16.37
C PHE A 858 19.85 -7.02 17.32
N LEU A 859 18.64 -7.49 17.07
CA LEU A 859 17.46 -7.11 17.81
C LEU A 859 16.75 -8.34 18.36
N VAL A 860 16.37 -8.27 19.63
CA VAL A 860 15.51 -9.25 20.30
C VAL A 860 14.25 -8.53 20.78
N LYS A 861 13.08 -8.99 20.34
CA LYS A 861 11.79 -8.50 20.83
C LYS A 861 10.99 -9.64 21.42
N LEU A 862 10.50 -9.46 22.64
CA LEU A 862 9.62 -10.40 23.34
C LEU A 862 8.30 -9.70 23.64
N SER A 863 7.19 -10.26 23.21
CA SER A 863 5.85 -9.85 23.61
C SER A 863 5.10 -10.98 24.31
N TYR A 864 4.29 -10.63 25.31
CA TYR A 864 3.50 -11.59 26.07
C TYR A 864 2.06 -11.09 26.21
N ARG A 865 1.11 -11.80 25.57
CA ARG A 865 -0.31 -11.46 25.65
C ARG A 865 -0.96 -12.07 26.89
N ILE A 866 -1.65 -11.24 27.65
CA ILE A 866 -2.43 -11.59 28.85
C ILE A 866 -3.90 -11.33 28.50
N PRO A 867 -4.68 -12.35 28.18
CA PRO A 867 -6.14 -12.21 28.06
C PRO A 867 -6.74 -12.11 29.47
N ILE A 868 -7.61 -11.16 29.70
CA ILE A 868 -8.26 -10.87 31.00
C ILE A 868 -9.76 -11.07 30.89
#